data_dad3d130b3a0eb830c898e90ce1cd9ea
#
_entry.id   dad3d130b3a0eb830c898e90ce1cd9ea
#
_cell.length_a   1.000
_cell.length_b   1.000
_cell.length_c   1.000
_cell.angle_alpha   90.00
_cell.angle_beta   90.00
_cell.angle_gamma   90.00
#
_symmetry.space_group_name_H-M   'P 1'
#
loop_
_entity.id
_entity.type
_entity.pdbx_description
1 polymer ?
#
loop_
_entity_poly.entity_id
_entity_poly.type
_entity_poly.pdbx_seq_one_letter_code
_entity_poly.pdbx_strand_id
1 'polypeptide(L)'
;MNWMSSVFFKVCLFGFIGLACPTALLKAEGIIKGTVLDKNSGEPVIGAAVMLEQTLKGAATDLDGSFSISGIPAGKYNLHVSCLSYTTLKVEGVEITDDRTVELKIVLEAATEALEEVTVRAVRKMNSEVAMVNAVKASPVVMSAVSSQLITKSQDRDASEVVKRIPGISIIDDKFVIARGLSQRYNNVWINNSAVPSSEADSRAFSFDIVPSAQIENIMIMKSPSPEIPADFTGGFIKISTKDTPEKNQYMLSYGVSVNDRTHFRNFKYNKGSATDWLGFDNGMRMVKGGIKGVFDNEDAASVEEMTKQGFNNDWKVRHKKPFPDQRFSFMFGQVFKGGEDRKLALTGALNYSNTGKSYIGMENSRFGVYNKVKDEPIYQYKYTDNQYTRNARLGAMLNLAFTGSKSRFYFRNIFNQLGSNRYTERRGWQNISSLYIQEKAEYIYGSRSTYCGQFSGVHDLPAGTLDWNLGYSYANKNQPDRRIIERQQNDIVGDVNYGKMRIDQNDIYRDFLRLDEHIVSFGANYNYLFNESGGFTPTLKAGVYGEYCKRDYKNRAYYYRFYEDHMPAGFAYEPVVENILQAENFGADKLYLYDDTDNKNSYKGNNLLYAAYLALNIPWQRFNVYAGVRLENRNMTLTNYISSNAWISKDTDFDNTDFFPSVNVSYNLTDKQLIRFAYGKSVNRQEFREVSSSVYEDFELFSDVKGNPDLKPAYIYVTNGIRLVANRYL
;
A
#
# COMPACT_ATOMS: atom_id res chain seq x y z
N MET A 1 18.59 -14.44 30.87
CA MET A 1 17.66 -13.92 29.88
C MET A 1 16.61 -14.94 29.41
N ASN A 2 16.46 -16.06 30.11
CA ASN A 2 15.50 -17.14 29.81
C ASN A 2 14.20 -17.11 30.64
N TRP A 3 13.97 -16.02 31.39
CA TRP A 3 12.80 -15.92 32.28
C TRP A 3 11.61 -15.18 31.68
N MET A 4 11.85 -14.25 30.75
CA MET A 4 10.78 -13.47 30.11
C MET A 4 9.99 -14.23 29.05
N SER A 5 10.58 -15.20 28.34
CA SER A 5 9.85 -16.02 27.35
C SER A 5 8.89 -17.04 27.98
N SER A 6 9.20 -17.50 29.22
CA SER A 6 8.35 -18.43 29.95
C SER A 6 7.13 -17.75 30.59
N VAL A 7 7.24 -16.47 30.93
CA VAL A 7 6.12 -15.70 31.52
C VAL A 7 5.09 -15.29 30.46
N PHE A 8 5.55 -14.94 29.27
CA PHE A 8 4.64 -14.56 28.18
C PHE A 8 3.80 -15.74 27.67
N PHE A 9 4.38 -16.93 27.61
CA PHE A 9 3.64 -18.15 27.21
C PHE A 9 2.65 -18.62 28.29
N LYS A 10 2.97 -18.42 29.57
CA LYS A 10 2.06 -18.74 30.68
C LYS A 10 0.93 -17.73 30.82
N VAL A 11 1.14 -16.45 30.52
CA VAL A 11 0.08 -15.43 30.56
C VAL A 11 -0.90 -15.60 29.41
N CYS A 12 -0.45 -16.04 28.24
CA CYS A 12 -1.36 -16.36 27.12
C CYS A 12 -2.17 -17.63 27.35
N LEU A 13 -1.65 -18.61 28.12
CA LEU A 13 -2.35 -19.86 28.37
C LEU A 13 -3.34 -19.78 29.56
N PHE A 14 -3.08 -18.92 30.54
CA PHE A 14 -4.00 -18.71 31.68
C PHE A 14 -5.11 -17.69 31.41
N GLY A 15 -4.98 -16.84 30.40
CA GLY A 15 -6.05 -15.95 29.93
C GLY A 15 -7.24 -16.64 29.26
N PHE A 16 -7.10 -17.93 28.94
CA PHE A 16 -8.14 -18.71 28.21
C PHE A 16 -9.08 -19.52 29.12
N ILE A 17 -8.84 -19.61 30.42
CA ILE A 17 -9.63 -20.46 31.33
C ILE A 17 -10.42 -19.66 32.38
N GLY A 18 -10.57 -18.35 32.22
CA GLY A 18 -11.23 -17.50 33.24
C GLY A 18 -12.45 -16.71 32.80
N LEU A 19 -13.01 -16.95 31.59
CA LEU A 19 -14.29 -16.36 31.18
C LEU A 19 -15.41 -17.38 31.43
N ALA A 20 -15.85 -17.50 32.69
CA ALA A 20 -17.18 -18.00 33.01
C ALA A 20 -18.18 -17.04 32.32
N CYS A 21 -18.79 -17.51 31.26
CA CYS A 21 -19.91 -16.85 30.60
C CYS A 21 -21.03 -16.70 31.61
N PRO A 22 -21.51 -15.49 31.93
CA PRO A 22 -22.82 -15.37 32.59
C PRO A 22 -23.83 -15.91 31.59
N THR A 23 -24.61 -16.92 31.97
CA THR A 23 -25.75 -17.37 31.25
C THR A 23 -26.76 -16.21 31.16
N ALA A 24 -26.57 -15.33 30.15
CA ALA A 24 -27.61 -14.44 29.70
C ALA A 24 -28.70 -15.35 29.15
N LEU A 25 -29.85 -15.33 29.75
CA LEU A 25 -31.12 -15.89 29.23
C LEU A 25 -31.21 -15.40 27.77
N LEU A 26 -30.97 -16.29 26.81
CA LEU A 26 -31.26 -16.06 25.41
C LEU A 26 -32.78 -15.81 25.31
N LYS A 27 -33.20 -14.55 25.25
CA LYS A 27 -34.53 -14.21 24.75
C LYS A 27 -34.51 -14.64 23.28
N ALA A 28 -35.42 -15.53 22.94
CA ALA A 28 -35.69 -15.90 21.57
C ALA A 28 -36.02 -14.63 20.77
N GLU A 29 -35.32 -14.39 19.68
CA GLU A 29 -35.46 -13.19 18.85
C GLU A 29 -35.98 -13.57 17.48
N GLY A 30 -37.07 -12.94 17.02
CA GLY A 30 -37.64 -13.18 15.71
C GLY A 30 -36.84 -12.50 14.56
N ILE A 31 -37.11 -12.95 13.34
CA ILE A 31 -36.52 -12.42 12.13
C ILE A 31 -37.60 -11.96 11.15
N ILE A 32 -37.47 -10.77 10.58
CA ILE A 32 -38.26 -10.33 9.43
C ILE A 32 -37.42 -10.46 8.18
N LYS A 33 -37.92 -11.18 7.19
CA LYS A 33 -37.34 -11.23 5.83
C LYS A 33 -38.36 -10.77 4.83
N GLY A 34 -37.94 -10.32 3.67
CA GLY A 34 -38.87 -9.99 2.62
C GLY A 34 -38.18 -9.44 1.38
N THR A 35 -39.01 -9.12 0.37
CA THR A 35 -38.58 -8.50 -0.85
C THR A 35 -39.36 -7.21 -1.09
N VAL A 36 -38.69 -6.19 -1.59
CA VAL A 36 -39.28 -4.90 -1.99
C VAL A 36 -39.27 -4.83 -3.52
N LEU A 37 -40.45 -4.65 -4.12
CA LEU A 37 -40.66 -4.62 -5.56
C LEU A 37 -41.27 -3.28 -5.98
N ASP A 38 -40.99 -2.87 -7.21
CA ASP A 38 -41.63 -1.74 -7.86
C ASP A 38 -43.04 -2.13 -8.34
N LYS A 39 -44.04 -1.28 -8.10
CA LYS A 39 -45.44 -1.55 -8.42
C LYS A 39 -45.71 -1.69 -9.93
N ASN A 40 -45.02 -0.90 -10.74
CA ASN A 40 -45.30 -0.81 -12.17
C ASN A 40 -44.44 -1.82 -12.99
N SER A 41 -43.21 -2.03 -12.63
CA SER A 41 -42.34 -2.93 -13.37
C SER A 41 -42.24 -4.34 -12.75
N GLY A 42 -42.67 -4.51 -11.50
CA GLY A 42 -42.49 -5.75 -10.74
C GLY A 42 -41.00 -6.08 -10.44
N GLU A 43 -40.10 -5.17 -10.73
CA GLU A 43 -38.66 -5.35 -10.51
C GLU A 43 -38.27 -5.10 -9.06
N PRO A 44 -37.18 -5.74 -8.56
CA PRO A 44 -36.66 -5.49 -7.22
C PRO A 44 -36.24 -4.04 -7.04
N VAL A 45 -36.66 -3.42 -5.92
CA VAL A 45 -36.18 -2.09 -5.51
C VAL A 45 -34.93 -2.25 -4.69
N ILE A 46 -33.79 -1.86 -5.26
CA ILE A 46 -32.47 -2.00 -4.66
C ILE A 46 -32.19 -0.81 -3.74
N GLY A 47 -31.67 -1.07 -2.55
CA GLY A 47 -31.27 -0.03 -1.61
C GLY A 47 -32.44 0.66 -0.90
N ALA A 48 -33.64 0.08 -0.94
CA ALA A 48 -34.75 0.54 -0.12
C ALA A 48 -34.45 0.34 1.37
N ALA A 49 -34.61 1.38 2.18
CA ALA A 49 -34.43 1.32 3.61
C ALA A 49 -35.74 0.79 4.26
N VAL A 50 -35.63 -0.37 4.91
CA VAL A 50 -36.71 -0.97 5.69
C VAL A 50 -36.39 -0.80 7.16
N MET A 51 -37.17 0.03 7.88
CA MET A 51 -36.89 0.40 9.28
C MET A 51 -38.11 0.01 10.17
N LEU A 52 -37.84 -0.57 11.33
CA LEU A 52 -38.86 -0.77 12.34
C LEU A 52 -39.14 0.54 13.08
N GLU A 53 -40.41 0.94 13.11
CA GLU A 53 -40.87 2.13 13.83
C GLU A 53 -40.54 2.02 15.34
N GLN A 54 -40.13 3.12 15.94
CA GLN A 54 -39.69 3.21 17.35
C GLN A 54 -38.47 2.38 17.74
N THR A 55 -37.74 1.84 16.77
CA THR A 55 -36.49 1.10 17.00
C THR A 55 -35.40 1.62 16.11
N LEU A 56 -34.13 1.29 16.43
CA LEU A 56 -32.98 1.57 15.54
C LEU A 56 -32.69 0.39 14.61
N LYS A 57 -33.60 -0.60 14.52
CA LYS A 57 -33.41 -1.80 13.70
C LYS A 57 -34.00 -1.61 12.32
N GLY A 58 -33.18 -1.93 11.30
CA GLY A 58 -33.57 -1.87 9.92
C GLY A 58 -32.53 -2.53 9.02
N ALA A 59 -32.89 -2.71 7.76
CA ALA A 59 -32.01 -3.22 6.74
C ALA A 59 -32.24 -2.46 5.43
N ALA A 60 -31.22 -2.40 4.57
CA ALA A 60 -31.40 -1.98 3.20
C ALA A 60 -31.59 -3.23 2.33
N THR A 61 -32.41 -3.11 1.27
CA THR A 61 -32.57 -4.19 0.29
C THR A 61 -31.32 -4.35 -0.55
N ASP A 62 -30.94 -5.58 -0.86
CA ASP A 62 -29.83 -5.93 -1.73
C ASP A 62 -30.22 -5.97 -3.22
N LEU A 63 -29.37 -6.58 -4.07
CA LEU A 63 -29.52 -6.52 -5.54
C LEU A 63 -30.77 -7.22 -6.08
N ASP A 64 -31.32 -8.17 -5.37
CA ASP A 64 -32.56 -8.88 -5.69
C ASP A 64 -33.77 -8.32 -4.93
N GLY A 65 -33.58 -7.15 -4.27
CA GLY A 65 -34.61 -6.47 -3.49
C GLY A 65 -34.90 -7.14 -2.15
N SER A 66 -34.12 -8.14 -1.74
CA SER A 66 -34.34 -8.85 -0.49
C SER A 66 -33.75 -8.10 0.70
N PHE A 67 -34.37 -8.25 1.87
CA PHE A 67 -33.90 -7.71 3.14
C PHE A 67 -34.09 -8.72 4.27
N SER A 68 -33.28 -8.58 5.33
CA SER A 68 -33.38 -9.38 6.53
C SER A 68 -33.03 -8.54 7.76
N ILE A 69 -33.97 -8.47 8.71
CA ILE A 69 -33.82 -7.81 10.02
C ILE A 69 -33.92 -8.88 11.09
N SER A 70 -32.86 -9.10 11.84
CA SER A 70 -32.76 -10.12 12.88
C SER A 70 -32.70 -9.49 14.28
N GLY A 71 -32.91 -10.31 15.28
CA GLY A 71 -32.76 -9.89 16.66
C GLY A 71 -33.93 -9.03 17.16
N ILE A 72 -35.14 -9.26 16.67
CA ILE A 72 -36.32 -8.48 17.01
C ILE A 72 -37.09 -9.20 18.13
N PRO A 73 -37.32 -8.57 19.30
CA PRO A 73 -38.15 -9.16 20.34
C PRO A 73 -39.55 -9.44 19.85
N ALA A 74 -40.23 -10.44 20.41
CA ALA A 74 -41.62 -10.72 20.09
C ALA A 74 -42.52 -9.50 20.40
N GLY A 75 -43.45 -9.16 19.48
CA GLY A 75 -44.28 -7.97 19.56
C GLY A 75 -44.90 -7.59 18.24
N LYS A 76 -45.79 -6.56 18.26
CA LYS A 76 -46.34 -5.95 17.05
C LYS A 76 -45.54 -4.71 16.69
N TYR A 77 -45.11 -4.64 15.41
CA TYR A 77 -44.27 -3.55 14.90
C TYR A 77 -44.86 -2.98 13.61
N ASN A 78 -44.55 -1.74 13.35
CA ASN A 78 -44.79 -1.13 12.06
C ASN A 78 -43.43 -1.00 11.34
N LEU A 79 -43.44 -1.14 10.02
CA LEU A 79 -42.24 -0.94 9.18
C LEU A 79 -42.42 0.33 8.35
N HIS A 80 -41.38 1.15 8.30
CA HIS A 80 -41.25 2.23 7.36
C HIS A 80 -40.32 1.78 6.23
N VAL A 81 -40.81 1.81 5.00
CA VAL A 81 -40.05 1.45 3.81
C VAL A 81 -39.91 2.66 2.91
N SER A 82 -38.70 3.10 2.69
CA SER A 82 -38.41 4.29 1.90
C SER A 82 -37.30 4.02 0.89
N CYS A 83 -37.43 4.58 -0.32
CA CYS A 83 -36.42 4.55 -1.36
C CYS A 83 -36.47 5.86 -2.14
N LEU A 84 -35.32 6.30 -2.67
CA LEU A 84 -35.25 7.48 -3.53
C LEU A 84 -36.10 7.27 -4.78
N SER A 85 -36.96 8.25 -5.11
CA SER A 85 -37.96 8.19 -6.22
C SER A 85 -39.16 7.28 -5.98
N TYR A 86 -39.39 6.84 -4.75
CA TYR A 86 -40.60 6.09 -4.36
C TYR A 86 -41.32 6.78 -3.22
N THR A 87 -42.66 6.63 -3.20
CA THR A 87 -43.46 7.05 -2.07
C THR A 87 -43.17 6.19 -0.86
N THR A 88 -42.89 6.81 0.30
CA THR A 88 -42.63 6.07 1.54
C THR A 88 -43.86 5.27 1.94
N LEU A 89 -43.70 3.97 2.17
CA LEU A 89 -44.78 3.06 2.56
C LEU A 89 -44.62 2.70 4.04
N LYS A 90 -45.72 2.80 4.79
CA LYS A 90 -45.84 2.28 6.14
C LYS A 90 -46.60 0.94 6.12
N VAL A 91 -45.95 -0.12 6.60
CA VAL A 91 -46.57 -1.45 6.76
C VAL A 91 -46.87 -1.60 8.23
N GLU A 92 -48.17 -1.66 8.56
CA GLU A 92 -48.64 -1.69 9.98
C GLU A 92 -48.95 -3.11 10.43
N GLY A 93 -48.75 -3.36 11.74
CA GLY A 93 -49.26 -4.55 12.43
C GLY A 93 -48.48 -5.84 12.17
N VAL A 94 -47.20 -5.76 11.81
CA VAL A 94 -46.35 -6.96 11.64
C VAL A 94 -46.11 -7.61 13.00
N GLU A 95 -46.65 -8.81 13.19
CA GLU A 95 -46.56 -9.56 14.45
C GLU A 95 -45.39 -10.52 14.44
N ILE A 96 -44.45 -10.32 15.35
CA ILE A 96 -43.29 -11.15 15.53
C ILE A 96 -43.44 -12.04 16.72
N THR A 97 -43.30 -13.33 16.52
CA THR A 97 -43.31 -14.34 17.58
C THR A 97 -41.89 -14.93 17.72
N ASP A 98 -41.59 -15.42 18.92
CA ASP A 98 -40.29 -16.00 19.24
C ASP A 98 -39.93 -17.14 18.27
N ASP A 99 -38.68 -17.12 17.78
CA ASP A 99 -38.08 -18.10 16.86
C ASP A 99 -38.78 -18.28 15.48
N ARG A 100 -39.65 -17.37 15.07
CA ARG A 100 -40.26 -17.43 13.74
C ARG A 100 -39.75 -16.34 12.82
N THR A 101 -39.54 -16.73 11.54
CA THR A 101 -39.29 -15.78 10.47
C THR A 101 -40.62 -15.33 9.87
N VAL A 102 -40.83 -14.01 9.86
CA VAL A 102 -41.93 -13.37 9.13
C VAL A 102 -41.46 -12.97 7.77
N GLU A 103 -42.13 -13.45 6.71
CA GLU A 103 -41.76 -13.15 5.32
C GLU A 103 -42.76 -12.13 4.74
N LEU A 104 -42.23 -11.03 4.19
CA LEU A 104 -43.01 -9.91 3.68
C LEU A 104 -42.69 -9.64 2.21
N LYS A 105 -43.74 -9.43 1.41
CA LYS A 105 -43.60 -8.92 0.04
C LYS A 105 -44.12 -7.48 0.03
N ILE A 106 -43.25 -6.54 -0.15
CA ILE A 106 -43.54 -5.10 -0.09
C ILE A 106 -43.47 -4.54 -1.50
N VAL A 107 -44.42 -3.70 -1.87
CA VAL A 107 -44.52 -3.08 -3.18
C VAL A 107 -44.49 -1.57 -3.00
N LEU A 108 -43.50 -0.91 -3.59
CA LEU A 108 -43.36 0.55 -3.59
C LEU A 108 -43.89 1.16 -4.89
N GLU A 109 -44.55 2.30 -4.77
CA GLU A 109 -45.05 3.09 -5.88
C GLU A 109 -44.10 4.25 -6.17
N ALA A 110 -43.75 4.48 -7.44
CA ALA A 110 -42.89 5.61 -7.85
C ALA A 110 -43.58 6.94 -7.48
N ALA A 111 -42.84 7.85 -6.87
CA ALA A 111 -43.38 9.17 -6.51
C ALA A 111 -43.62 10.01 -7.77
N THR A 112 -44.86 10.50 -7.94
CA THR A 112 -45.29 11.31 -9.10
C THR A 112 -45.13 12.80 -8.89
N GLU A 113 -44.85 13.26 -7.66
CA GLU A 113 -44.61 14.68 -7.32
C GLU A 113 -43.35 14.84 -6.48
N ALA A 114 -42.65 15.96 -6.70
CA ALA A 114 -41.48 16.36 -5.91
C ALA A 114 -41.93 16.65 -4.46
N LEU A 115 -41.67 15.73 -3.55
CA LEU A 115 -41.83 15.96 -2.12
C LEU A 115 -40.81 17.00 -1.67
N GLU A 116 -41.22 17.97 -0.85
CA GLU A 116 -40.35 18.87 -0.13
C GLU A 116 -39.23 18.08 0.53
N GLU A 117 -38.02 18.40 0.17
CA GLU A 117 -36.80 17.71 0.59
C GLU A 117 -36.55 17.94 2.08
N VAL A 118 -37.01 17.03 2.91
CA VAL A 118 -36.42 16.89 4.26
C VAL A 118 -35.04 16.33 4.08
N THR A 119 -34.08 17.24 4.01
CA THR A 119 -32.67 16.94 3.81
C THR A 119 -32.12 16.25 5.07
N VAL A 120 -32.43 14.98 5.28
CA VAL A 120 -31.66 14.12 6.17
C VAL A 120 -30.37 13.81 5.46
N ARG A 121 -29.36 14.66 5.64
CA ARG A 121 -28.00 14.42 5.13
C ARG A 121 -27.34 13.30 5.93
N ALA A 122 -27.80 12.08 5.71
CA ALA A 122 -27.09 10.91 6.20
C ALA A 122 -25.73 10.82 5.51
N VAL A 123 -24.66 10.69 6.29
CA VAL A 123 -23.34 10.39 5.76
C VAL A 123 -23.41 9.08 5.00
N ARG A 124 -23.32 9.12 3.68
CA ARG A 124 -23.45 7.94 2.82
C ARG A 124 -22.25 7.03 3.07
N LYS A 125 -22.44 5.94 3.78
CA LYS A 125 -21.39 4.96 4.03
C LYS A 125 -21.07 4.19 2.75
N MET A 126 -19.81 4.11 2.40
CA MET A 126 -19.31 3.40 1.21
C MET A 126 -18.76 2.02 1.57
N ASN A 127 -19.33 1.37 2.57
CA ASN A 127 -18.86 0.08 3.08
C ASN A 127 -19.50 -1.13 2.39
N SER A 128 -20.66 -0.95 1.74
CA SER A 128 -21.34 -2.01 0.99
C SER A 128 -21.08 -1.93 -0.51
N GLU A 129 -21.22 -3.06 -1.21
CA GLU A 129 -21.09 -3.10 -2.68
C GLU A 129 -22.13 -2.22 -3.36
N VAL A 130 -23.37 -2.25 -2.89
CA VAL A 130 -24.47 -1.42 -3.44
C VAL A 130 -24.16 0.07 -3.30
N ALA A 131 -23.72 0.50 -2.11
CA ALA A 131 -23.34 1.90 -1.88
C ALA A 131 -22.17 2.31 -2.79
N MET A 132 -21.23 1.42 -3.03
CA MET A 132 -20.10 1.67 -3.88
C MET A 132 -20.48 1.74 -5.36
N VAL A 133 -21.31 0.83 -5.87
CA VAL A 133 -21.85 0.89 -7.23
C VAL A 133 -22.61 2.19 -7.46
N ASN A 134 -23.45 2.58 -6.50
CA ASN A 134 -24.18 3.85 -6.57
C ASN A 134 -23.23 5.06 -6.53
N ALA A 135 -22.14 5.01 -5.76
CA ALA A 135 -21.12 6.06 -5.73
C ALA A 135 -20.41 6.17 -7.07
N VAL A 136 -20.05 5.03 -7.69
CA VAL A 136 -19.46 4.99 -9.04
C VAL A 136 -20.43 5.53 -10.08
N LYS A 137 -21.73 5.18 -9.99
CA LYS A 137 -22.77 5.68 -10.90
C LYS A 137 -22.99 7.19 -10.76
N ALA A 138 -22.99 7.71 -9.54
CA ALA A 138 -23.18 9.14 -9.25
C ALA A 138 -21.92 9.99 -9.45
N SER A 139 -20.74 9.39 -9.59
CA SER A 139 -19.49 10.11 -9.75
C SER A 139 -19.48 10.88 -11.09
N PRO A 140 -19.09 12.17 -11.09
CA PRO A 140 -18.91 12.90 -12.34
C PRO A 140 -17.69 12.44 -13.14
N VAL A 141 -16.71 11.77 -12.48
CA VAL A 141 -15.46 11.29 -13.08
C VAL A 141 -15.49 9.78 -13.33
N VAL A 142 -14.67 9.31 -14.26
CA VAL A 142 -14.49 7.88 -14.49
C VAL A 142 -13.74 7.25 -13.34
N MET A 143 -14.38 6.37 -12.59
CA MET A 143 -13.77 5.69 -11.45
C MET A 143 -14.20 4.23 -11.32
N SER A 144 -13.41 3.47 -10.58
CA SER A 144 -13.74 2.11 -10.12
C SER A 144 -13.46 2.04 -8.62
N ALA A 145 -14.16 1.16 -7.91
CA ALA A 145 -14.01 1.10 -6.47
C ALA A 145 -14.27 -0.32 -5.92
N VAL A 146 -13.75 -0.58 -4.71
CA VAL A 146 -13.95 -1.81 -3.94
C VAL A 146 -14.39 -1.44 -2.53
N SER A 147 -15.44 -2.09 -2.03
CA SER A 147 -16.01 -1.89 -0.69
C SER A 147 -15.36 -2.80 0.36
N SER A 148 -15.47 -2.43 1.65
CA SER A 148 -15.05 -3.29 2.76
C SER A 148 -15.81 -4.60 2.80
N GLN A 149 -17.05 -4.64 2.35
CA GLN A 149 -17.85 -5.86 2.25
C GLN A 149 -17.21 -6.86 1.29
N LEU A 150 -16.78 -6.43 0.11
CA LEU A 150 -16.09 -7.29 -0.86
C LEU A 150 -14.71 -7.73 -0.33
N ILE A 151 -13.95 -6.81 0.26
CA ILE A 151 -12.65 -7.09 0.88
C ILE A 151 -12.76 -8.19 1.96
N THR A 152 -13.80 -8.11 2.79
CA THR A 152 -14.03 -9.11 3.85
C THR A 152 -14.42 -10.46 3.28
N LYS A 153 -15.25 -10.49 2.23
CA LYS A 153 -15.68 -11.74 1.56
C LYS A 153 -14.52 -12.42 0.84
N SER A 154 -13.62 -11.66 0.24
CA SER A 154 -12.52 -12.18 -0.56
C SER A 154 -11.31 -12.67 0.26
N GLN A 155 -11.26 -12.33 1.56
CA GLN A 155 -10.17 -12.69 2.48
C GLN A 155 -8.78 -12.24 2.03
N ASP A 156 -8.71 -11.14 1.28
CA ASP A 156 -7.47 -10.55 0.82
C ASP A 156 -6.59 -10.12 2.02
N ARG A 157 -5.27 -10.24 1.87
CA ARG A 157 -4.30 -9.98 2.95
C ARG A 157 -4.01 -8.51 3.15
N ASP A 158 -3.86 -7.81 2.04
CA ASP A 158 -3.39 -6.42 1.99
C ASP A 158 -4.00 -5.69 0.80
N ALA A 159 -3.73 -4.40 0.71
CA ALA A 159 -4.26 -3.55 -0.35
C ALA A 159 -3.82 -4.01 -1.75
N SER A 160 -2.67 -4.67 -1.90
CA SER A 160 -2.21 -5.16 -3.21
C SER A 160 -3.11 -6.26 -3.76
N GLU A 161 -3.56 -7.18 -2.91
CA GLU A 161 -4.51 -8.23 -3.30
C GLU A 161 -5.91 -7.65 -3.57
N VAL A 162 -6.34 -6.68 -2.78
CA VAL A 162 -7.64 -6.01 -2.96
C VAL A 162 -7.74 -5.32 -4.32
N VAL A 163 -6.73 -4.54 -4.70
CA VAL A 163 -6.78 -3.75 -5.95
C VAL A 163 -6.72 -4.62 -7.21
N LYS A 164 -6.20 -5.86 -7.15
CA LYS A 164 -6.24 -6.83 -8.26
C LYS A 164 -7.66 -7.12 -8.75
N ARG A 165 -8.66 -6.91 -7.90
CA ARG A 165 -10.08 -7.14 -8.23
C ARG A 165 -10.70 -6.02 -9.05
N ILE A 166 -10.01 -4.90 -9.18
CA ILE A 166 -10.50 -3.73 -9.93
C ILE A 166 -10.17 -3.90 -11.41
N PRO A 167 -11.14 -3.81 -12.32
CA PRO A 167 -10.90 -3.94 -13.75
C PRO A 167 -9.86 -2.95 -14.28
N GLY A 168 -8.90 -3.45 -15.08
CA GLY A 168 -7.82 -2.66 -15.65
C GLY A 168 -6.67 -2.38 -14.67
N ILE A 169 -6.60 -3.13 -13.57
CA ILE A 169 -5.50 -3.08 -12.61
C ILE A 169 -4.78 -4.43 -12.61
N SER A 170 -3.47 -4.38 -12.62
CA SER A 170 -2.57 -5.51 -12.35
C SER A 170 -1.54 -5.11 -11.30
N ILE A 171 -0.87 -6.11 -10.73
CA ILE A 171 0.15 -5.91 -9.70
C ILE A 171 1.46 -6.53 -10.17
N ILE A 172 2.55 -5.79 -10.00
CA ILE A 172 3.91 -6.29 -10.18
C ILE A 172 4.60 -6.38 -8.82
N ASP A 173 5.49 -7.38 -8.66
CA ASP A 173 6.25 -7.67 -7.43
C ASP A 173 5.38 -7.84 -6.17
N ASP A 174 4.14 -8.29 -6.34
CA ASP A 174 3.13 -8.42 -5.28
C ASP A 174 2.85 -7.11 -4.49
N LYS A 175 3.28 -5.95 -4.96
CA LYS A 175 3.22 -4.68 -4.22
C LYS A 175 2.85 -3.44 -5.02
N PHE A 176 3.17 -3.36 -6.31
CA PHE A 176 2.97 -2.16 -7.10
C PHE A 176 1.80 -2.27 -8.06
N VAL A 177 1.00 -1.22 -8.10
CA VAL A 177 -0.16 -1.11 -9.00
C VAL A 177 0.28 -0.65 -10.39
N ILE A 178 -0.13 -1.42 -11.39
CA ILE A 178 -0.14 -1.03 -12.80
C ILE A 178 -1.58 -0.73 -13.18
N ALA A 179 -1.87 0.51 -13.52
CA ALA A 179 -3.21 0.93 -13.92
C ALA A 179 -3.28 1.16 -15.43
N ARG A 180 -4.19 0.48 -16.10
CA ARG A 180 -4.41 0.58 -17.55
C ARG A 180 -3.15 0.29 -18.40
N GLY A 181 -2.31 -0.64 -17.95
CA GLY A 181 -1.05 -0.99 -18.60
C GLY A 181 0.10 0.00 -18.40
N LEU A 182 -0.12 1.10 -17.67
CA LEU A 182 0.92 2.06 -17.33
C LEU A 182 1.63 1.66 -16.02
N SER A 183 2.95 1.78 -16.01
CA SER A 183 3.77 1.38 -14.86
C SER A 183 3.37 2.13 -13.57
N GLN A 184 3.78 1.59 -12.43
CA GLN A 184 3.50 2.11 -11.09
C GLN A 184 3.87 3.59 -10.91
N ARG A 185 4.86 4.08 -11.65
CA ARG A 185 5.34 5.45 -11.66
C ARG A 185 4.26 6.47 -12.05
N TYR A 186 3.30 6.05 -12.86
CA TYR A 186 2.23 6.91 -13.40
C TYR A 186 0.98 6.97 -12.52
N ASN A 187 1.04 6.38 -11.31
CA ASN A 187 -0.04 6.40 -10.34
C ASN A 187 0.27 7.35 -9.18
N ASN A 188 -0.76 7.95 -8.62
CA ASN A 188 -0.67 8.72 -7.39
C ASN A 188 -1.61 8.11 -6.34
N VAL A 189 -1.20 8.11 -5.07
CA VAL A 189 -1.93 7.45 -3.98
C VAL A 189 -2.11 8.38 -2.81
N TRP A 190 -3.35 8.45 -2.32
CA TRP A 190 -3.68 9.12 -1.06
C TRP A 190 -4.33 8.12 -0.09
N ILE A 191 -4.00 8.25 1.18
CA ILE A 191 -4.70 7.58 2.28
C ILE A 191 -5.44 8.63 3.08
N ASN A 192 -6.76 8.44 3.27
CA ASN A 192 -7.63 9.37 3.99
C ASN A 192 -7.53 10.83 3.48
N ASN A 193 -7.42 11.04 2.16
CA ASN A 193 -7.23 12.35 1.51
C ASN A 193 -5.91 13.06 1.80
N SER A 194 -4.89 12.36 2.28
CA SER A 194 -3.54 12.89 2.48
C SER A 194 -2.54 12.13 1.62
N ALA A 195 -1.55 12.84 1.09
CA ALA A 195 -0.48 12.25 0.31
C ALA A 195 0.33 11.26 1.15
N VAL A 196 0.79 10.19 0.53
CA VAL A 196 1.59 9.15 1.19
C VAL A 196 2.97 9.05 0.57
N PRO A 197 4.02 8.87 1.40
CA PRO A 197 5.39 8.74 0.93
C PRO A 197 5.63 7.36 0.31
N SER A 198 6.66 7.28 -0.53
CA SER A 198 7.17 6.01 -1.00
C SER A 198 8.22 5.45 -0.04
N SER A 199 8.06 4.20 0.35
CA SER A 199 9.09 3.44 1.08
C SER A 199 10.10 2.76 0.15
N GLU A 200 10.05 3.04 -1.15
CA GLU A 200 10.97 2.46 -2.12
C GLU A 200 12.08 3.47 -2.48
N ALA A 201 13.32 2.97 -2.50
CA ALA A 201 14.48 3.82 -2.79
C ALA A 201 14.51 4.27 -4.25
N ASP A 202 14.01 3.43 -5.14
CA ASP A 202 14.21 3.53 -6.58
C ASP A 202 12.98 4.04 -7.33
N SER A 203 11.87 4.20 -6.63
CA SER A 203 10.58 4.60 -7.24
C SER A 203 9.75 5.43 -6.28
N ARG A 204 8.96 6.36 -6.83
CA ARG A 204 7.91 7.05 -6.05
C ARG A 204 6.70 6.16 -5.78
N ALA A 205 6.66 4.97 -6.34
CA ALA A 205 5.50 4.10 -6.25
C ALA A 205 5.18 3.73 -4.80
N PHE A 206 3.90 3.83 -4.46
CA PHE A 206 3.41 3.37 -3.17
C PHE A 206 3.36 1.83 -3.13
N SER A 207 3.85 1.26 -2.07
CA SER A 207 3.86 -0.19 -1.83
C SER A 207 2.54 -0.62 -1.18
N PHE A 208 1.64 -1.22 -1.95
CA PHE A 208 0.30 -1.61 -1.47
C PHE A 208 0.33 -2.79 -0.50
N ASP A 209 1.37 -3.59 -0.51
CA ASP A 209 1.57 -4.72 0.40
C ASP A 209 1.70 -4.31 1.87
N ILE A 210 2.01 -3.04 2.15
CA ILE A 210 2.22 -2.56 3.52
C ILE A 210 0.90 -2.29 4.26
N VAL A 211 -0.23 -2.08 3.55
CA VAL A 211 -1.52 -1.74 4.16
C VAL A 211 -2.37 -3.00 4.33
N PRO A 212 -2.61 -3.47 5.57
CA PRO A 212 -3.47 -4.62 5.83
C PRO A 212 -4.92 -4.37 5.39
N SER A 213 -5.53 -5.34 4.70
CA SER A 213 -6.91 -5.25 4.22
C SER A 213 -7.93 -4.99 5.33
N ALA A 214 -7.68 -5.51 6.55
CA ALA A 214 -8.55 -5.31 7.71
C ALA A 214 -8.71 -3.84 8.13
N GLN A 215 -7.75 -2.97 7.80
CA GLN A 215 -7.80 -1.53 8.08
C GLN A 215 -8.60 -0.75 7.02
N ILE A 216 -8.87 -1.34 5.86
CA ILE A 216 -9.43 -0.66 4.69
C ILE A 216 -10.96 -0.63 4.74
N GLU A 217 -11.54 0.54 4.57
CA GLU A 217 -12.97 0.73 4.36
C GLU A 217 -13.34 0.61 2.88
N ASN A 218 -12.61 1.30 2.03
CA ASN A 218 -12.75 1.21 0.57
C ASN A 218 -11.48 1.65 -0.15
N ILE A 219 -11.36 1.23 -1.41
CA ILE A 219 -10.36 1.74 -2.35
C ILE A 219 -11.10 2.25 -3.58
N MET A 220 -10.81 3.50 -3.96
CA MET A 220 -11.34 4.13 -5.17
C MET A 220 -10.20 4.48 -6.10
N ILE A 221 -10.36 4.20 -7.40
CA ILE A 221 -9.39 4.52 -8.45
C ILE A 221 -10.05 5.43 -9.47
N MET A 222 -9.64 6.68 -9.48
CA MET A 222 -10.05 7.66 -10.48
C MET A 222 -9.18 7.49 -11.73
N LYS A 223 -9.85 7.40 -12.89
CA LYS A 223 -9.21 7.09 -14.18
C LYS A 223 -9.27 8.27 -15.15
N SER A 224 -9.96 9.36 -14.81
CA SER A 224 -9.98 10.61 -15.55
C SER A 224 -9.52 11.79 -14.69
N PRO A 225 -8.87 12.80 -15.28
CA PRO A 225 -8.49 14.02 -14.58
C PRO A 225 -9.70 14.77 -13.99
N SER A 226 -9.45 15.40 -12.85
CA SER A 226 -10.45 16.21 -12.14
C SER A 226 -9.73 17.35 -11.43
N PRO A 227 -10.30 18.57 -11.36
CA PRO A 227 -9.62 19.72 -10.76
C PRO A 227 -9.30 19.54 -9.26
N GLU A 228 -10.08 18.76 -8.54
CA GLU A 228 -9.96 18.54 -7.09
C GLU A 228 -8.84 17.59 -6.67
N ILE A 229 -8.21 16.90 -7.63
CA ILE A 229 -7.11 15.96 -7.37
C ILE A 229 -5.82 16.44 -8.03
N PRO A 230 -4.65 16.06 -7.52
CA PRO A 230 -3.37 16.42 -8.15
C PRO A 230 -3.33 16.03 -9.62
N ALA A 231 -2.68 16.85 -10.45
CA ALA A 231 -2.55 16.58 -11.87
C ALA A 231 -1.49 15.53 -12.20
N ASP A 232 -0.65 15.18 -11.23
CA ASP A 232 0.48 14.25 -11.41
C ASP A 232 0.05 12.78 -11.32
N PHE A 233 -0.76 12.35 -12.30
CA PHE A 233 -1.06 10.96 -12.55
C PHE A 233 -1.57 10.76 -13.99
N THR A 234 -1.33 9.58 -14.56
CA THR A 234 -1.84 9.18 -15.88
C THR A 234 -2.49 7.81 -15.84
N GLY A 235 -1.94 6.90 -15.05
CA GLY A 235 -2.47 5.56 -14.84
C GLY A 235 -3.77 5.59 -14.05
N GLY A 236 -3.69 6.00 -12.79
CA GLY A 236 -4.81 6.12 -11.87
C GLY A 236 -4.46 6.97 -10.64
N PHE A 237 -5.46 7.70 -10.15
CA PHE A 237 -5.38 8.33 -8.84
C PHE A 237 -6.13 7.45 -7.83
N ILE A 238 -5.39 6.91 -6.86
CA ILE A 238 -5.89 5.87 -5.95
C ILE A 238 -6.14 6.47 -4.57
N LYS A 239 -7.37 6.38 -4.09
CA LYS A 239 -7.76 6.77 -2.73
C LYS A 239 -8.03 5.54 -1.89
N ILE A 240 -7.33 5.40 -0.78
CA ILE A 240 -7.56 4.38 0.23
C ILE A 240 -8.20 5.06 1.44
N SER A 241 -9.38 4.61 1.85
CA SER A 241 -10.04 5.08 3.06
C SER A 241 -9.93 4.02 4.14
N THR A 242 -9.59 4.43 5.35
CA THR A 242 -9.53 3.51 6.51
C THR A 242 -10.84 3.51 7.29
N LYS A 243 -11.12 2.41 7.99
CA LYS A 243 -12.30 2.27 8.85
C LYS A 243 -12.25 3.27 10.01
N ASP A 244 -13.26 4.11 10.15
CA ASP A 244 -13.27 5.16 11.16
C ASP A 244 -14.58 5.24 11.97
N THR A 245 -15.71 4.91 11.37
CA THR A 245 -17.02 5.14 11.97
C THR A 245 -17.80 3.83 12.04
N PRO A 246 -17.67 3.04 13.14
CA PRO A 246 -18.46 1.83 13.34
C PRO A 246 -19.94 2.18 13.54
N GLU A 247 -20.83 1.27 13.15
CA GLU A 247 -22.30 1.44 13.34
C GLU A 247 -22.72 1.13 14.76
N LYS A 248 -22.06 0.15 15.35
CA LYS A 248 -22.31 -0.36 16.70
C LYS A 248 -20.99 -0.74 17.36
N ASN A 249 -21.05 -0.91 18.67
CA ASN A 249 -19.92 -1.47 19.39
C ASN A 249 -19.64 -2.88 18.89
N GLN A 250 -18.40 -3.13 18.50
CA GLN A 250 -17.99 -4.41 17.93
C GLN A 250 -16.55 -4.74 18.26
N TYR A 251 -16.30 -6.02 18.40
CA TYR A 251 -14.97 -6.58 18.53
C TYR A 251 -14.84 -7.71 17.53
N MET A 252 -13.74 -7.74 16.82
CA MET A 252 -13.44 -8.81 15.86
C MET A 252 -12.03 -9.33 16.12
N LEU A 253 -11.94 -10.62 16.37
CA LEU A 253 -10.68 -11.33 16.49
C LEU A 253 -10.63 -12.37 15.36
N SER A 254 -9.54 -12.35 14.62
CA SER A 254 -9.33 -13.30 13.53
C SER A 254 -7.93 -13.90 13.64
N TYR A 255 -7.86 -15.22 13.51
CA TYR A 255 -6.61 -15.96 13.39
C TYR A 255 -6.68 -16.84 12.15
N GLY A 256 -5.65 -16.74 11.30
CA GLY A 256 -5.57 -17.49 10.05
C GLY A 256 -4.25 -18.23 9.94
N VAL A 257 -4.33 -19.43 9.37
CA VAL A 257 -3.17 -20.27 9.04
C VAL A 257 -3.22 -20.60 7.56
N SER A 258 -2.09 -20.50 6.86
CA SER A 258 -1.99 -20.97 5.48
C SER A 258 -0.77 -21.83 5.24
N VAL A 259 -0.92 -22.83 4.39
CA VAL A 259 0.12 -23.80 4.05
C VAL A 259 0.42 -23.71 2.56
N ASN A 260 1.71 -23.68 2.23
CA ASN A 260 2.23 -23.84 0.88
C ASN A 260 3.14 -25.07 0.88
N ASP A 261 2.83 -26.06 0.08
CA ASP A 261 3.53 -27.35 0.02
C ASP A 261 4.97 -27.25 -0.52
N ARG A 262 5.30 -26.17 -1.21
CA ARG A 262 6.66 -25.88 -1.72
C ARG A 262 7.57 -25.26 -0.67
N THR A 263 7.01 -24.67 0.38
CA THR A 263 7.75 -23.93 1.40
C THR A 263 7.68 -24.59 2.77
N HIS A 264 6.46 -24.85 3.26
CA HIS A 264 6.25 -25.34 4.64
C HIS A 264 6.63 -26.80 4.76
N PHE A 265 7.24 -27.13 5.91
CA PHE A 265 7.77 -28.46 6.23
C PHE A 265 8.86 -28.96 5.27
N ARG A 266 9.36 -28.11 4.37
CA ARG A 266 10.48 -28.37 3.46
C ARG A 266 11.77 -27.77 4.00
N ASN A 267 12.89 -28.12 3.36
CA ASN A 267 14.18 -27.52 3.69
C ASN A 267 14.20 -26.05 3.28
N PHE A 268 14.34 -25.16 4.27
CA PHE A 268 14.35 -23.73 4.09
C PHE A 268 15.68 -23.17 4.60
N LYS A 269 16.45 -22.55 3.72
CA LYS A 269 17.73 -21.94 4.05
C LYS A 269 17.52 -20.53 4.58
N TYR A 270 18.31 -20.13 5.56
CA TYR A 270 18.27 -18.79 6.14
C TYR A 270 19.56 -18.42 6.83
N ASN A 271 19.83 -17.16 6.99
CA ASN A 271 20.86 -16.61 7.86
C ASN A 271 20.24 -16.14 9.18
N LYS A 272 21.02 -16.21 10.28
CA LYS A 272 20.56 -15.77 11.60
C LYS A 272 20.20 -14.28 11.57
N GLY A 273 18.99 -13.97 11.97
CA GLY A 273 18.46 -12.62 12.09
C GLY A 273 18.55 -12.06 13.49
N SER A 274 18.10 -10.81 13.64
CA SER A 274 18.00 -10.15 14.93
C SER A 274 16.84 -10.70 15.78
N ALA A 275 16.91 -10.47 17.10
CA ALA A 275 15.85 -10.92 18.01
C ALA A 275 14.49 -10.24 17.76
N THR A 276 14.47 -9.17 17.01
CA THR A 276 13.25 -8.38 16.70
C THR A 276 12.78 -8.51 15.25
N ASP A 277 13.43 -9.31 14.42
CA ASP A 277 13.02 -9.56 13.02
C ASP A 277 11.58 -10.07 12.91
N TRP A 278 11.09 -10.78 13.91
CA TRP A 278 9.70 -11.27 13.95
C TRP A 278 8.65 -10.15 14.06
N LEU A 279 9.04 -8.97 14.54
CA LEU A 279 8.22 -7.74 14.53
C LEU A 279 8.47 -6.87 13.30
N GLY A 280 9.43 -7.25 12.45
CA GLY A 280 9.82 -6.47 11.29
C GLY A 280 10.85 -5.37 11.56
N PHE A 281 11.49 -5.34 12.74
CA PHE A 281 12.52 -4.38 13.10
C PHE A 281 13.88 -5.06 13.28
N ASP A 282 14.95 -4.37 12.89
CA ASP A 282 16.29 -4.76 13.29
C ASP A 282 16.65 -4.12 14.65
N ASN A 283 17.27 -4.89 15.55
CA ASN A 283 17.69 -4.40 16.88
C ASN A 283 19.09 -3.77 16.90
N GLY A 284 19.64 -3.45 15.73
CA GLY A 284 20.99 -2.95 15.58
C GLY A 284 22.05 -4.04 15.33
N MET A 285 21.66 -5.34 15.29
CA MET A 285 22.60 -6.44 15.05
C MET A 285 23.30 -6.31 13.69
N ARG A 286 22.63 -5.73 12.71
CA ARG A 286 23.14 -5.52 11.34
C ARG A 286 23.71 -4.13 11.10
N MET A 287 23.76 -3.27 12.12
CA MET A 287 24.36 -1.93 12.00
C MET A 287 25.88 -2.00 12.16
N VAL A 288 26.57 -1.02 11.59
CA VAL A 288 27.98 -0.76 11.93
C VAL A 288 28.07 -0.45 13.42
N LYS A 289 28.94 -1.14 14.14
CA LYS A 289 29.06 -0.94 15.60
C LYS A 289 29.47 0.49 15.94
N GLY A 290 28.82 1.07 16.95
CA GLY A 290 29.13 2.41 17.42
C GLY A 290 30.53 2.50 18.04
N GLY A 291 31.18 3.64 17.87
CA GLY A 291 32.56 3.88 18.32
C GLY A 291 33.63 3.71 17.26
N ILE A 292 33.33 3.04 16.16
CA ILE A 292 34.24 2.85 15.02
C ILE A 292 33.96 3.94 13.94
N LYS A 293 33.70 5.15 14.39
CA LYS A 293 33.52 6.30 13.51
C LYS A 293 34.87 6.79 13.00
N GLY A 294 34.94 7.12 11.71
CA GLY A 294 36.10 7.78 11.13
C GLY A 294 37.23 6.85 10.71
N VAL A 295 37.02 5.54 10.78
CA VAL A 295 37.98 4.56 10.24
C VAL A 295 38.38 4.90 8.82
N PHE A 296 37.43 5.34 8.02
CA PHE A 296 37.60 5.64 6.62
C PHE A 296 38.06 7.08 6.34
N ASP A 297 38.00 7.96 7.35
CA ASP A 297 38.48 9.34 7.20
C ASP A 297 39.99 9.44 7.34
N ASN A 298 40.67 8.44 7.92
CA ASN A 298 42.10 8.51 8.27
C ASN A 298 42.99 7.45 7.61
N GLU A 299 42.44 6.48 6.88
CA GLU A 299 43.17 5.37 6.23
C GLU A 299 44.24 4.68 7.15
N ASP A 300 44.09 4.78 8.44
CA ASP A 300 44.98 4.16 9.42
C ASP A 300 44.79 2.65 9.43
N ALA A 301 45.84 1.91 9.15
CA ALA A 301 45.83 0.46 9.02
C ALA A 301 45.27 -0.25 10.27
N ALA A 302 45.57 0.26 11.47
CA ALA A 302 45.05 -0.31 12.71
C ALA A 302 43.54 -0.13 12.84
N SER A 303 43.02 1.01 12.44
CA SER A 303 41.59 1.33 12.42
C SER A 303 40.83 0.49 11.39
N VAL A 304 41.40 0.28 10.21
CA VAL A 304 40.84 -0.61 9.17
C VAL A 304 40.79 -2.05 9.67
N GLU A 305 41.85 -2.51 10.35
CA GLU A 305 41.89 -3.85 10.94
C GLU A 305 40.82 -4.04 12.04
N GLU A 306 40.68 -3.04 12.94
CA GLU A 306 39.63 -3.07 13.97
C GLU A 306 38.23 -3.11 13.37
N MET A 307 37.95 -2.27 12.36
CA MET A 307 36.71 -2.25 11.62
C MET A 307 36.42 -3.59 10.96
N THR A 308 37.41 -4.16 10.30
CA THR A 308 37.29 -5.46 9.63
C THR A 308 36.92 -6.58 10.59
N LYS A 309 37.58 -6.59 11.76
CA LYS A 309 37.35 -7.63 12.82
C LYS A 309 36.08 -7.42 13.60
N GLN A 310 35.72 -6.19 13.95
CA GLN A 310 34.72 -5.90 14.96
C GLN A 310 33.56 -5.03 14.47
N GLY A 311 33.73 -4.29 13.38
CA GLY A 311 32.78 -3.29 12.89
C GLY A 311 31.45 -3.86 12.45
N PHE A 312 31.41 -5.12 12.04
CA PHE A 312 30.25 -5.78 11.46
C PHE A 312 29.91 -7.11 12.13
N ASN A 313 28.70 -7.57 11.85
CA ASN A 313 28.31 -8.94 12.16
C ASN A 313 28.85 -9.88 11.07
N ASN A 314 29.82 -10.72 11.41
CA ASN A 314 30.43 -11.68 10.49
C ASN A 314 29.83 -13.08 10.52
N ASP A 315 28.57 -13.22 10.98
CA ASP A 315 27.84 -14.50 10.87
C ASP A 315 27.25 -14.66 9.46
N TRP A 316 27.98 -15.32 8.58
CA TRP A 316 27.58 -15.64 7.20
C TRP A 316 26.97 -17.04 7.08
N LYS A 317 26.88 -17.78 8.18
CA LYS A 317 26.47 -19.19 8.19
C LYS A 317 25.04 -19.36 7.67
N VAL A 318 24.90 -20.17 6.63
CA VAL A 318 23.61 -20.63 6.14
C VAL A 318 23.10 -21.74 7.06
N ARG A 319 21.89 -21.56 7.56
CA ARG A 319 21.21 -22.47 8.46
C ARG A 319 19.99 -23.05 7.77
N HIS A 320 19.54 -24.20 8.23
CA HIS A 320 18.41 -24.93 7.70
C HIS A 320 17.30 -25.06 8.74
N LYS A 321 16.06 -24.95 8.32
CA LYS A 321 14.88 -25.23 9.14
C LYS A 321 13.72 -25.74 8.26
N LYS A 322 12.71 -26.31 8.89
CA LYS A 322 11.42 -26.60 8.26
C LYS A 322 10.43 -25.53 8.73
N PRO A 323 10.03 -24.58 7.88
CA PRO A 323 9.12 -23.51 8.28
C PRO A 323 7.78 -24.06 8.75
N PHE A 324 7.24 -23.46 9.80
CA PHE A 324 5.86 -23.64 10.22
C PHE A 324 4.92 -22.94 9.24
N PRO A 325 3.63 -23.32 9.14
CA PRO A 325 2.64 -22.61 8.36
C PRO A 325 2.62 -21.11 8.63
N ASP A 326 2.25 -20.34 7.61
CA ASP A 326 2.04 -18.90 7.73
C ASP A 326 0.97 -18.61 8.76
N GLN A 327 1.19 -17.60 9.57
CA GLN A 327 0.28 -17.18 10.63
C GLN A 327 -0.15 -15.74 10.43
N ARG A 328 -1.44 -15.49 10.67
CA ARG A 328 -2.02 -14.14 10.67
C ARG A 328 -2.89 -13.98 11.89
N PHE A 329 -2.75 -12.84 12.51
CA PHE A 329 -3.56 -12.39 13.62
C PHE A 329 -4.11 -11.02 13.30
N SER A 330 -5.40 -10.80 13.53
CA SER A 330 -6.05 -9.51 13.40
C SER A 330 -7.01 -9.30 14.55
N PHE A 331 -6.86 -8.20 15.22
CA PHE A 331 -7.80 -7.72 16.24
C PHE A 331 -8.29 -6.34 15.82
N MET A 332 -9.62 -6.15 15.83
CA MET A 332 -10.26 -4.87 15.56
C MET A 332 -11.34 -4.62 16.59
N PHE A 333 -11.45 -3.39 17.03
CA PHE A 333 -12.56 -2.94 17.85
C PHE A 333 -13.14 -1.64 17.31
N GLY A 334 -14.42 -1.46 17.52
CA GLY A 334 -15.16 -0.23 17.28
C GLY A 334 -16.06 0.08 18.46
N GLN A 335 -16.02 1.32 18.94
CA GLN A 335 -16.83 1.81 20.04
C GLN A 335 -17.56 3.07 19.59
N VAL A 336 -18.83 3.18 19.95
CA VAL A 336 -19.65 4.36 19.68
C VAL A 336 -20.20 4.88 20.99
N PHE A 337 -19.88 6.11 21.31
CA PHE A 337 -20.38 6.85 22.46
C PHE A 337 -21.38 7.89 21.96
N LYS A 338 -22.61 7.83 22.43
CA LYS A 338 -23.66 8.81 22.10
C LYS A 338 -23.70 9.90 23.17
N GLY A 339 -23.60 11.16 22.75
CA GLY A 339 -23.66 12.33 23.62
C GLY A 339 -24.93 13.19 23.34
N GLY A 340 -26.11 12.63 23.59
CA GLY A 340 -27.38 13.25 23.19
C GLY A 340 -27.86 12.80 21.81
N GLU A 341 -28.89 13.46 21.26
CA GLU A 341 -29.53 13.04 20.00
C GLU A 341 -28.60 13.24 18.77
N ASP A 342 -27.83 14.32 18.76
CA ASP A 342 -27.06 14.74 17.57
C ASP A 342 -25.54 14.55 17.67
N ARG A 343 -25.01 14.05 18.80
CA ARG A 343 -23.58 13.95 19.02
C ARG A 343 -23.15 12.50 19.16
N LYS A 344 -22.14 12.12 18.38
CA LYS A 344 -21.52 10.79 18.43
C LYS A 344 -20.01 10.92 18.42
N LEU A 345 -19.35 10.19 19.31
CA LEU A 345 -17.92 9.95 19.28
C LEU A 345 -17.70 8.48 18.94
N ALA A 346 -16.93 8.21 17.91
CA ALA A 346 -16.55 6.87 17.52
C ALA A 346 -15.05 6.68 17.69
N LEU A 347 -14.67 5.53 18.23
CA LEU A 347 -13.28 5.09 18.35
C LEU A 347 -13.15 3.76 17.62
N THR A 348 -12.22 3.69 16.67
CA THR A 348 -11.91 2.46 15.91
C THR A 348 -10.44 2.16 16.05
N GLY A 349 -10.08 0.95 16.44
CA GLY A 349 -8.71 0.50 16.50
C GLY A 349 -8.53 -0.85 15.84
N ALA A 350 -7.36 -1.08 15.27
CA ALA A 350 -6.98 -2.38 14.71
C ALA A 350 -5.50 -2.68 14.97
N LEU A 351 -5.21 -3.94 15.25
CA LEU A 351 -3.87 -4.49 15.34
C LEU A 351 -3.81 -5.73 14.45
N ASN A 352 -2.85 -5.74 13.53
CA ASN A 352 -2.66 -6.83 12.59
C ASN A 352 -1.22 -7.32 12.67
N TYR A 353 -1.04 -8.62 12.67
CA TYR A 353 0.28 -9.24 12.60
C TYR A 353 0.25 -10.41 11.62
N SER A 354 1.29 -10.54 10.81
CA SER A 354 1.49 -11.74 10.00
C SER A 354 2.95 -12.12 9.90
N ASN A 355 3.21 -13.43 9.83
CA ASN A 355 4.52 -13.99 9.60
C ASN A 355 4.39 -15.05 8.50
N THR A 356 5.05 -14.81 7.37
CA THR A 356 4.90 -15.62 6.16
C THR A 356 6.24 -16.07 5.63
N GLY A 357 6.30 -17.27 5.08
CA GLY A 357 7.46 -17.84 4.42
C GLY A 357 7.18 -18.16 2.96
N LYS A 358 8.16 -17.92 2.09
CA LYS A 358 8.07 -18.23 0.66
C LYS A 358 9.41 -18.74 0.14
N SER A 359 9.40 -19.82 -0.62
CA SER A 359 10.60 -20.32 -1.30
C SER A 359 10.32 -20.54 -2.78
N TYR A 360 11.27 -20.12 -3.59
CA TYR A 360 11.34 -20.44 -5.01
C TYR A 360 12.59 -21.27 -5.25
N ILE A 361 12.43 -22.47 -5.73
CA ILE A 361 13.52 -23.41 -5.98
C ILE A 361 13.61 -23.69 -7.46
N GLY A 362 14.81 -23.51 -8.03
CA GLY A 362 15.05 -23.71 -9.45
C GLY A 362 14.45 -22.62 -10.34
N MET A 363 14.34 -21.39 -9.84
CA MET A 363 13.85 -20.26 -10.61
C MET A 363 14.87 -19.90 -11.69
N GLU A 364 14.46 -19.90 -12.95
CA GLU A 364 15.33 -19.48 -14.06
C GLU A 364 15.39 -17.95 -14.12
N ASN A 365 16.62 -17.44 -14.19
CA ASN A 365 16.94 -16.03 -14.42
C ASN A 365 17.87 -15.94 -15.64
N SER A 366 17.33 -15.46 -16.76
CA SER A 366 18.04 -15.47 -18.05
C SER A 366 17.86 -14.15 -18.76
N ARG A 367 18.89 -13.72 -19.49
CA ARG A 367 18.85 -12.56 -20.39
C ARG A 367 19.25 -12.98 -21.79
N PHE A 368 18.41 -12.63 -22.73
CA PHE A 368 18.65 -12.87 -24.15
C PHE A 368 19.44 -11.71 -24.76
N GLY A 369 20.40 -12.04 -25.60
CA GLY A 369 21.09 -11.13 -26.48
C GLY A 369 20.53 -11.17 -27.90
N VAL A 370 21.39 -11.17 -28.90
CA VAL A 370 20.99 -11.22 -30.30
C VAL A 370 20.48 -12.63 -30.67
N TYR A 371 19.39 -12.70 -31.42
CA TYR A 371 18.86 -13.97 -31.93
C TYR A 371 19.74 -14.54 -33.07
N ASN A 372 20.16 -15.79 -32.95
CA ASN A 372 20.92 -16.49 -33.97
C ASN A 372 19.97 -17.09 -35.01
N LYS A 373 19.79 -16.41 -36.15
CA LYS A 373 18.92 -16.85 -37.24
C LYS A 373 19.39 -18.12 -37.94
N VAL A 374 20.68 -18.44 -37.87
CA VAL A 374 21.25 -19.60 -38.57
C VAL A 374 20.97 -20.89 -37.80
N LYS A 375 21.05 -20.82 -36.49
CA LYS A 375 20.76 -21.97 -35.60
C LYS A 375 19.32 -22.01 -35.08
N ASP A 376 18.52 -20.97 -35.38
CA ASP A 376 17.15 -20.79 -34.90
C ASP A 376 17.04 -20.84 -33.36
N GLU A 377 18.03 -20.23 -32.67
CA GLU A 377 18.12 -20.22 -31.20
C GLU A 377 18.47 -18.84 -30.66
N PRO A 378 17.99 -18.47 -29.43
CA PRO A 378 18.43 -17.24 -28.76
C PRO A 378 19.86 -17.41 -28.25
N ILE A 379 20.66 -16.36 -28.37
CA ILE A 379 21.97 -16.26 -27.71
C ILE A 379 21.72 -15.65 -26.33
N TYR A 380 22.03 -16.41 -25.27
CA TYR A 380 21.93 -15.89 -23.91
C TYR A 380 23.14 -15.03 -23.57
N GLN A 381 22.89 -13.90 -22.92
CA GLN A 381 23.94 -13.11 -22.25
C GLN A 381 24.30 -13.73 -20.91
N TYR A 382 23.30 -14.25 -20.19
CA TYR A 382 23.48 -15.09 -19.02
C TYR A 382 22.31 -16.05 -18.86
N LYS A 383 22.55 -17.13 -18.15
CA LYS A 383 21.54 -18.09 -17.73
C LYS A 383 21.87 -18.62 -16.35
N TYR A 384 21.04 -18.27 -15.36
CA TYR A 384 21.18 -18.66 -13.98
C TYR A 384 19.98 -19.45 -13.49
N THR A 385 20.23 -20.23 -12.46
CA THR A 385 19.20 -20.89 -11.65
C THR A 385 19.31 -20.37 -10.23
N ASP A 386 18.19 -19.82 -9.72
CA ASP A 386 18.11 -19.23 -8.40
C ASP A 386 17.29 -20.11 -7.44
N ASN A 387 17.80 -20.26 -6.20
CA ASN A 387 17.04 -20.75 -5.07
C ASN A 387 16.85 -19.59 -4.08
N GLN A 388 15.64 -19.12 -3.91
CA GLN A 388 15.32 -17.96 -3.08
C GLN A 388 14.41 -18.34 -1.92
N TYR A 389 14.74 -17.85 -0.73
CA TYR A 389 14.04 -18.11 0.52
C TYR A 389 13.73 -16.76 1.18
N THR A 390 12.46 -16.45 1.33
CA THR A 390 12.01 -15.16 1.89
C THR A 390 11.13 -15.39 3.10
N ARG A 391 11.35 -14.63 4.16
CA ARG A 391 10.50 -14.56 5.33
C ARG A 391 10.08 -13.11 5.57
N ASN A 392 8.77 -12.88 5.67
CA ASN A 392 8.19 -11.57 5.92
C ASN A 392 7.47 -11.55 7.27
N ALA A 393 7.73 -10.50 8.05
CA ALA A 393 6.97 -10.17 9.25
C ALA A 393 6.31 -8.82 9.03
N ARG A 394 4.99 -8.75 9.24
CA ARG A 394 4.22 -7.51 9.09
C ARG A 394 3.49 -7.20 10.39
N LEU A 395 3.57 -5.96 10.82
CA LEU A 395 2.82 -5.40 11.94
C LEU A 395 2.08 -4.17 11.45
N GLY A 396 0.76 -4.12 11.67
CA GLY A 396 -0.07 -2.97 11.34
C GLY A 396 -0.87 -2.53 12.56
N ALA A 397 -0.89 -1.24 12.85
CA ALA A 397 -1.71 -0.64 13.88
C ALA A 397 -2.53 0.51 13.31
N MET A 398 -3.76 0.67 13.76
CA MET A 398 -4.66 1.75 13.40
C MET A 398 -5.40 2.25 14.63
N LEU A 399 -5.52 3.56 14.79
CA LEU A 399 -6.35 4.19 15.80
C LEU A 399 -7.01 5.45 15.22
N ASN A 400 -8.32 5.40 15.08
CA ASN A 400 -9.12 6.46 14.48
C ASN A 400 -10.20 6.93 15.45
N LEU A 401 -10.31 8.26 15.55
CA LEU A 401 -11.38 8.96 16.29
C LEU A 401 -12.24 9.72 15.29
N ALA A 402 -13.54 9.60 15.40
CA ALA A 402 -14.50 10.36 14.62
C ALA A 402 -15.54 10.99 15.55
N PHE A 403 -15.62 12.31 15.52
CA PHE A 403 -16.67 13.07 16.20
C PHE A 403 -17.68 13.56 15.16
N THR A 404 -18.94 13.27 15.38
CA THR A 404 -20.07 13.74 14.56
C THR A 404 -21.01 14.57 15.42
N GLY A 405 -21.21 15.79 15.04
CA GLY A 405 -22.24 16.70 15.56
C GLY A 405 -23.25 17.04 14.47
N SER A 406 -24.25 17.87 14.79
CA SER A 406 -25.33 18.26 13.87
C SER A 406 -24.86 18.93 12.57
N LYS A 407 -23.86 19.81 12.65
CA LYS A 407 -23.32 20.56 11.49
C LYS A 407 -21.83 20.34 11.21
N SER A 408 -21.14 19.62 12.08
CA SER A 408 -19.68 19.46 11.98
C SER A 408 -19.26 18.05 12.33
N ARG A 409 -18.31 17.55 11.54
CA ARG A 409 -17.69 16.24 11.73
C ARG A 409 -16.18 16.42 11.75
N PHE A 410 -15.52 15.81 12.73
CA PHE A 410 -14.07 15.82 12.86
C PHE A 410 -13.55 14.41 12.88
N TYR A 411 -12.41 14.21 12.23
CA TYR A 411 -11.77 12.91 12.15
C TYR A 411 -10.28 13.07 12.50
N PHE A 412 -9.81 12.20 13.38
CA PHE A 412 -8.38 12.02 13.63
C PHE A 412 -8.03 10.57 13.32
N ARG A 413 -7.31 10.36 12.22
CA ARG A 413 -7.02 9.05 11.67
C ARG A 413 -5.53 8.79 11.69
N ASN A 414 -5.14 7.61 12.19
CA ASN A 414 -3.75 7.22 12.28
C ASN A 414 -3.58 5.77 11.88
N ILE A 415 -2.64 5.53 10.99
CA ILE A 415 -2.19 4.19 10.63
C ILE A 415 -0.67 4.12 10.74
N PHE A 416 -0.18 3.02 11.26
CA PHE A 416 1.22 2.66 11.30
C PHE A 416 1.38 1.24 10.78
N ASN A 417 2.32 1.05 9.85
CA ASN A 417 2.63 -0.26 9.29
C ASN A 417 4.13 -0.46 9.27
N GLN A 418 4.55 -1.67 9.66
CA GLN A 418 5.92 -2.13 9.66
C GLN A 418 6.01 -3.43 8.88
N LEU A 419 6.96 -3.52 7.96
CA LEU A 419 7.30 -4.73 7.24
C LEU A 419 8.80 -5.02 7.40
N GLY A 420 9.15 -6.21 7.87
CA GLY A 420 10.50 -6.76 7.79
C GLY A 420 10.54 -7.91 6.82
N SER A 421 11.49 -7.90 5.91
CA SER A 421 11.73 -8.95 4.92
C SER A 421 13.15 -9.46 5.03
N ASN A 422 13.32 -10.74 5.28
CA ASN A 422 14.62 -11.41 5.29
C ASN A 422 14.65 -12.39 4.11
N ARG A 423 15.56 -12.14 3.16
CA ARG A 423 15.71 -12.96 1.95
C ARG A 423 17.14 -13.49 1.87
N TYR A 424 17.25 -14.76 1.54
CA TYR A 424 18.48 -15.43 1.15
C TYR A 424 18.32 -16.00 -0.25
N THR A 425 19.26 -15.71 -1.15
CA THR A 425 19.23 -16.18 -2.54
C THR A 425 20.55 -16.84 -2.86
N GLU A 426 20.50 -18.04 -3.44
CA GLU A 426 21.63 -18.71 -4.07
C GLU A 426 21.41 -18.72 -5.57
N ARG A 427 22.41 -18.29 -6.32
CA ARG A 427 22.42 -18.25 -7.78
C ARG A 427 23.57 -19.05 -8.30
N ARG A 428 23.33 -19.89 -9.30
CA ARG A 428 24.37 -20.59 -10.04
C ARG A 428 24.04 -20.63 -11.52
N GLY A 429 25.05 -20.44 -12.36
CA GLY A 429 24.89 -20.50 -13.78
C GLY A 429 26.10 -19.97 -14.51
N TRP A 430 25.88 -19.39 -15.66
CA TRP A 430 26.94 -18.84 -16.50
C TRP A 430 26.52 -17.51 -17.10
N GLN A 431 27.51 -16.68 -17.40
CA GLN A 431 27.32 -15.48 -18.20
C GLN A 431 28.30 -15.45 -19.38
N ASN A 432 27.92 -14.71 -20.43
CA ASN A 432 28.68 -14.51 -21.65
C ASN A 432 28.45 -13.06 -22.16
N ILE A 433 28.74 -12.08 -21.29
CA ILE A 433 28.63 -10.65 -21.64
C ILE A 433 29.96 -10.19 -22.27
N SER A 434 31.06 -10.40 -21.59
CA SER A 434 32.43 -10.12 -22.05
C SER A 434 33.22 -11.40 -22.35
N SER A 435 33.07 -12.40 -21.53
CA SER A 435 33.61 -13.74 -21.64
C SER A 435 32.67 -14.76 -21.04
N LEU A 436 32.77 -16.03 -21.52
CA LEU A 436 31.99 -17.11 -20.97
C LEU A 436 32.65 -17.63 -19.68
N TYR A 437 31.95 -17.57 -18.56
CA TYR A 437 32.38 -18.20 -17.31
C TYR A 437 31.20 -18.67 -16.44
N ILE A 438 31.46 -19.66 -15.61
CA ILE A 438 30.51 -20.16 -14.62
C ILE A 438 30.67 -19.35 -13.34
N GLN A 439 29.53 -18.96 -12.77
CA GLN A 439 29.45 -18.12 -11.58
C GLN A 439 28.54 -18.72 -10.52
N GLU A 440 28.92 -18.59 -9.27
CA GLU A 440 28.08 -18.78 -8.10
C GLU A 440 27.97 -17.46 -7.32
N LYS A 441 26.73 -17.13 -6.89
CA LYS A 441 26.45 -15.90 -6.17
C LYS A 441 25.51 -16.20 -5.01
N ALA A 442 25.77 -15.64 -3.83
CA ALA A 442 24.83 -15.70 -2.72
C ALA A 442 24.55 -14.31 -2.17
N GLU A 443 23.27 -13.99 -1.97
CA GLU A 443 22.81 -12.72 -1.42
C GLU A 443 22.10 -12.96 -0.09
N TYR A 444 22.46 -12.15 0.91
CA TYR A 444 21.79 -12.06 2.21
C TYR A 444 21.26 -10.65 2.35
N ILE A 445 19.96 -10.47 2.36
CA ILE A 445 19.34 -9.17 2.47
C ILE A 445 18.26 -9.15 3.55
N TYR A 446 18.34 -8.19 4.43
CA TYR A 446 17.27 -7.80 5.32
C TYR A 446 16.85 -6.38 4.99
N GLY A 447 15.56 -6.16 4.83
CA GLY A 447 14.99 -4.84 4.64
C GLY A 447 13.82 -4.61 5.58
N SER A 448 13.80 -3.48 6.27
CA SER A 448 12.64 -3.04 7.03
C SER A 448 12.04 -1.80 6.41
N ARG A 449 10.70 -1.75 6.38
CA ARG A 449 9.94 -0.60 5.88
C ARG A 449 8.91 -0.20 6.92
N SER A 450 8.97 1.05 7.35
CA SER A 450 7.98 1.66 8.24
C SER A 450 7.18 2.69 7.46
N THR A 451 5.88 2.74 7.64
CA THR A 451 5.02 3.78 7.10
C THR A 451 4.04 4.25 8.16
N TYR A 452 3.98 5.54 8.39
CA TYR A 452 3.00 6.18 9.24
C TYR A 452 2.21 7.21 8.42
N CYS A 453 0.90 7.23 8.58
CA CYS A 453 0.03 8.26 8.03
C CYS A 453 -0.94 8.73 9.10
N GLY A 454 -0.80 9.98 9.51
CA GLY A 454 -1.67 10.68 10.44
C GLY A 454 -2.45 11.78 9.71
N GLN A 455 -3.74 11.90 10.02
CA GLN A 455 -4.60 12.92 9.43
C GLN A 455 -5.55 13.50 10.46
N PHE A 456 -5.70 14.81 10.44
CA PHE A 456 -6.77 15.53 11.11
C PHE A 456 -7.62 16.26 10.07
N SER A 457 -8.94 16.06 10.10
CA SER A 457 -9.84 16.66 9.11
C SER A 457 -11.17 17.06 9.70
N GLY A 458 -11.80 18.05 9.08
CA GLY A 458 -13.11 18.55 9.43
C GLY A 458 -14.01 18.66 8.21
N VAL A 459 -15.31 18.42 8.42
CA VAL A 459 -16.37 18.67 7.44
C VAL A 459 -17.45 19.46 8.11
N HIS A 460 -17.83 20.59 7.53
CA HIS A 460 -18.79 21.53 8.09
C HIS A 460 -19.91 21.78 7.09
N ASP A 461 -21.13 21.48 7.50
CA ASP A 461 -22.33 21.78 6.72
C ASP A 461 -22.76 23.22 6.99
N LEU A 462 -22.61 24.07 5.98
CA LEU A 462 -22.96 25.48 5.96
C LEU A 462 -24.30 25.68 5.24
N PRO A 463 -25.03 26.82 5.45
CA PRO A 463 -26.32 27.04 4.82
C PRO A 463 -26.36 26.89 3.31
N ALA A 464 -25.28 27.31 2.62
CA ALA A 464 -25.20 27.30 1.16
C ALA A 464 -24.22 26.25 0.61
N GLY A 465 -23.73 25.32 1.44
CA GLY A 465 -22.78 24.33 0.96
C GLY A 465 -22.04 23.60 2.05
N THR A 466 -20.92 23.00 1.68
CA THR A 466 -20.07 22.19 2.58
C THR A 466 -18.63 22.64 2.48
N LEU A 467 -18.01 22.92 3.62
CA LEU A 467 -16.57 23.16 3.76
C LEU A 467 -15.92 21.88 4.30
N ASP A 468 -14.95 21.34 3.62
CA ASP A 468 -14.08 20.30 4.12
C ASP A 468 -12.62 20.73 4.10
N TRP A 469 -11.87 20.28 5.09
CA TRP A 469 -10.43 20.51 5.19
C TRP A 469 -9.72 19.33 5.79
N ASN A 470 -8.45 19.17 5.44
CA ASN A 470 -7.59 18.13 5.99
C ASN A 470 -6.17 18.64 6.20
N LEU A 471 -5.54 18.17 7.26
CA LEU A 471 -4.12 18.30 7.57
C LEU A 471 -3.55 16.91 7.72
N GLY A 472 -2.52 16.58 6.94
CA GLY A 472 -1.89 15.27 6.92
C GLY A 472 -0.40 15.36 7.24
N TYR A 473 0.09 14.37 7.98
CA TYR A 473 1.51 14.08 8.12
C TYR A 473 1.75 12.63 7.82
N SER A 474 2.68 12.35 6.91
CA SER A 474 3.04 11.00 6.53
C SER A 474 4.56 10.83 6.58
N TYR A 475 4.99 9.65 7.00
CA TYR A 475 6.40 9.27 7.11
C TYR A 475 6.61 7.88 6.52
N ALA A 476 7.65 7.71 5.73
CA ALA A 476 8.16 6.42 5.32
C ALA A 476 9.67 6.31 5.58
N ASN A 477 10.05 5.14 6.03
CA ASN A 477 11.46 4.76 6.18
C ASN A 477 11.69 3.42 5.48
N LYS A 478 12.78 3.30 4.74
CA LYS A 478 13.38 2.04 4.33
C LYS A 478 14.75 1.94 4.94
N ASN A 479 14.99 0.88 5.65
CA ASN A 479 16.30 0.56 6.20
C ASN A 479 16.72 -0.83 5.73
N GLN A 480 17.81 -0.89 4.98
CA GLN A 480 18.45 -2.11 4.50
C GLN A 480 19.84 -2.18 5.12
N PRO A 481 19.94 -2.63 6.36
CA PRO A 481 21.21 -2.75 7.02
C PRO A 481 21.92 -4.02 6.57
N ASP A 482 23.19 -3.89 6.16
CA ASP A 482 24.09 -5.00 5.92
C ASP A 482 23.57 -6.02 4.89
N ARG A 483 23.18 -5.56 3.71
CA ARG A 483 23.05 -6.47 2.56
C ARG A 483 24.42 -7.03 2.25
N ARG A 484 24.53 -8.35 2.10
CA ARG A 484 25.79 -9.04 1.89
C ARG A 484 25.72 -9.88 0.64
N ILE A 485 26.75 -9.80 -0.18
CA ILE A 485 26.89 -10.60 -1.40
C ILE A 485 28.25 -11.28 -1.36
N ILE A 486 28.28 -12.52 -1.76
CA ILE A 486 29.50 -13.22 -2.13
C ILE A 486 29.32 -13.79 -3.52
N GLU A 487 30.36 -13.56 -4.33
CA GLU A 487 30.45 -14.01 -5.70
C GLU A 487 31.66 -14.91 -5.87
N ARG A 488 31.58 -15.88 -6.76
CA ARG A 488 32.68 -16.77 -7.12
C ARG A 488 32.62 -17.08 -8.59
N GLN A 489 33.78 -17.15 -9.21
CA GLN A 489 33.92 -17.54 -10.61
C GLN A 489 34.67 -18.86 -10.71
N GLN A 490 34.32 -19.67 -11.69
CA GLN A 490 35.04 -20.91 -11.94
C GLN A 490 36.40 -20.59 -12.60
N ASN A 491 37.46 -21.18 -12.05
CA ASN A 491 38.79 -21.12 -12.69
C ASN A 491 38.75 -21.98 -13.97
N ASP A 492 38.87 -21.34 -15.11
CA ASP A 492 38.87 -21.94 -16.46
C ASP A 492 40.26 -22.01 -17.10
N ILE A 493 41.31 -21.67 -16.37
CA ILE A 493 42.72 -21.72 -16.85
C ILE A 493 43.13 -23.16 -17.02
N VAL A 494 43.24 -23.60 -18.28
CA VAL A 494 43.62 -24.97 -18.60
C VAL A 494 45.09 -25.22 -18.16
N GLY A 495 45.27 -26.30 -17.37
CA GLY A 495 46.57 -26.66 -16.79
C GLY A 495 46.82 -26.15 -15.36
N ASP A 496 45.95 -25.28 -14.84
CA ASP A 496 46.02 -24.87 -13.43
C ASP A 496 45.55 -26.06 -12.52
N VAL A 497 46.25 -26.22 -11.38
CA VAL A 497 45.92 -27.24 -10.36
C VAL A 497 44.51 -27.05 -9.75
N ASN A 498 43.96 -25.86 -9.86
CA ASN A 498 42.62 -25.51 -9.40
C ASN A 498 41.62 -25.38 -10.55
N TYR A 499 41.92 -25.88 -11.74
CA TYR A 499 40.99 -25.88 -12.86
C TYR A 499 39.61 -26.44 -12.46
N GLY A 500 38.58 -25.72 -12.81
CA GLY A 500 37.18 -26.10 -12.52
C GLY A 500 36.69 -25.80 -11.09
N LYS A 501 37.58 -25.36 -10.17
CA LYS A 501 37.16 -24.93 -8.83
C LYS A 501 36.64 -23.49 -8.85
N MET A 502 35.71 -23.21 -7.93
CA MET A 502 35.18 -21.86 -7.72
C MET A 502 36.18 -21.02 -6.92
N ARG A 503 36.52 -19.83 -7.42
CA ARG A 503 37.48 -18.89 -6.85
C ARG A 503 36.77 -17.59 -6.45
N ILE A 504 37.18 -16.96 -5.35
CA ILE A 504 36.90 -15.55 -5.05
C ILE A 504 38.03 -14.69 -5.58
N ASP A 505 37.70 -13.47 -6.00
CA ASP A 505 38.67 -12.46 -6.37
C ASP A 505 38.49 -11.18 -5.55
N GLN A 506 39.22 -10.13 -5.86
CA GLN A 506 39.08 -8.83 -5.21
C GLN A 506 37.66 -8.28 -5.39
N ASN A 507 37.08 -7.75 -4.34
CA ASN A 507 35.72 -7.19 -4.30
C ASN A 507 34.56 -8.20 -4.45
N ASP A 508 34.84 -9.51 -4.53
CA ASP A 508 33.80 -10.55 -4.64
C ASP A 508 32.99 -10.76 -3.35
N ILE A 509 33.48 -10.26 -2.24
CA ILE A 509 32.75 -10.19 -0.97
C ILE A 509 32.42 -8.74 -0.69
N TYR A 510 31.13 -8.46 -0.58
CA TYR A 510 30.60 -7.10 -0.60
C TYR A 510 29.52 -6.92 0.45
N ARG A 511 29.42 -5.69 1.01
CA ARG A 511 28.41 -5.25 1.95
C ARG A 511 27.88 -3.89 1.57
N ASP A 512 26.57 -3.68 1.64
CA ASP A 512 25.97 -2.36 1.52
C ASP A 512 24.94 -2.05 2.59
N PHE A 513 24.72 -0.75 2.81
CA PHE A 513 23.79 -0.17 3.77
C PHE A 513 23.02 0.93 3.07
N LEU A 514 21.70 0.76 3.01
CA LEU A 514 20.81 1.72 2.41
C LEU A 514 19.81 2.22 3.44
N ARG A 515 19.65 3.54 3.50
CA ARG A 515 18.63 4.18 4.32
C ARG A 515 17.91 5.27 3.55
N LEU A 516 16.59 5.22 3.58
CA LEU A 516 15.69 6.24 3.05
C LEU A 516 14.79 6.71 4.18
N ASP A 517 14.68 8.03 4.35
CA ASP A 517 13.69 8.68 5.20
C ASP A 517 12.92 9.69 4.34
N GLU A 518 11.58 9.61 4.33
CA GLU A 518 10.71 10.53 3.63
C GLU A 518 9.59 11.04 4.52
N HIS A 519 9.41 12.35 4.56
CA HIS A 519 8.38 13.04 5.33
C HIS A 519 7.52 13.87 4.40
N ILE A 520 6.20 13.78 4.52
CA ILE A 520 5.25 14.60 3.79
C ILE A 520 4.31 15.27 4.78
N VAL A 521 4.17 16.59 4.64
CA VAL A 521 3.11 17.38 5.29
C VAL A 521 2.18 17.88 4.20
N SER A 522 0.88 17.66 4.35
CA SER A 522 -0.11 18.10 3.37
C SER A 522 -1.27 18.85 4.04
N PHE A 523 -1.80 19.83 3.34
CA PHE A 523 -3.00 20.57 3.74
C PHE A 523 -3.92 20.69 2.53
N GLY A 524 -5.22 20.51 2.74
CA GLY A 524 -6.25 20.77 1.75
C GLY A 524 -7.47 21.40 2.34
N ALA A 525 -8.12 22.30 1.61
CA ALA A 525 -9.43 22.85 1.97
C ALA A 525 -10.28 22.99 0.72
N ASN A 526 -11.53 22.54 0.78
CA ASN A 526 -12.48 22.54 -0.33
C ASN A 526 -13.81 23.14 0.14
N TYR A 527 -14.40 23.96 -0.69
CA TYR A 527 -15.73 24.48 -0.49
C TYR A 527 -16.63 24.09 -1.66
N ASN A 528 -17.75 23.45 -1.35
CA ASN A 528 -18.77 23.05 -2.32
C ASN A 528 -19.98 23.97 -2.09
N TYR A 529 -20.23 24.89 -3.01
CA TYR A 529 -21.39 25.78 -2.99
C TYR A 529 -22.53 25.17 -3.81
N LEU A 530 -23.70 25.05 -3.22
CA LEU A 530 -24.92 24.57 -3.86
C LEU A 530 -25.74 25.79 -4.30
N PHE A 531 -25.97 25.92 -5.60
CA PHE A 531 -26.90 26.94 -6.08
C PHE A 531 -28.34 26.49 -5.85
N ASN A 532 -29.24 27.43 -5.70
CA ASN A 532 -30.66 27.15 -5.63
C ASN A 532 -31.13 26.51 -6.94
N GLU A 533 -32.11 25.62 -6.85
CA GLU A 533 -32.72 25.00 -8.01
C GLU A 533 -33.31 26.03 -8.96
N SER A 534 -32.96 25.99 -10.23
CA SER A 534 -33.49 26.87 -11.28
C SER A 534 -33.67 26.08 -12.56
N GLY A 535 -34.89 26.02 -13.07
CA GLY A 535 -35.18 25.37 -14.35
C GLY A 535 -34.88 23.88 -14.42
N GLY A 536 -34.99 23.16 -13.31
CA GLY A 536 -34.80 21.70 -13.24
C GLY A 536 -33.33 21.24 -13.13
N PHE A 537 -32.42 22.12 -12.73
CA PHE A 537 -31.04 21.75 -12.44
C PHE A 537 -30.50 22.47 -11.20
N THR A 538 -29.62 21.78 -10.47
CA THR A 538 -28.95 22.28 -9.26
C THR A 538 -27.44 22.27 -9.45
N PRO A 539 -26.88 23.33 -10.03
CA PRO A 539 -25.42 23.38 -10.23
C PRO A 539 -24.67 23.45 -8.91
N THR A 540 -23.46 22.94 -8.89
CA THR A 540 -22.57 23.00 -7.74
C THR A 540 -21.23 23.60 -8.16
N LEU A 541 -20.82 24.66 -7.48
CA LEU A 541 -19.48 25.23 -7.63
C LEU A 541 -18.56 24.62 -6.58
N LYS A 542 -17.41 24.12 -7.01
CA LYS A 542 -16.37 23.63 -6.13
C LYS A 542 -15.12 24.47 -6.28
N ALA A 543 -14.58 24.94 -5.18
CA ALA A 543 -13.31 25.65 -5.13
C ALA A 543 -12.45 25.08 -4.02
N GLY A 544 -11.14 25.03 -4.20
CA GLY A 544 -10.27 24.54 -3.15
C GLY A 544 -8.82 24.90 -3.35
N VAL A 545 -8.07 24.71 -2.26
CA VAL A 545 -6.62 24.89 -2.19
C VAL A 545 -5.96 23.63 -1.66
N TYR A 546 -4.72 23.41 -2.07
CA TYR A 546 -3.91 22.29 -1.63
C TYR A 546 -2.46 22.72 -1.48
N GLY A 547 -1.80 22.23 -0.44
CA GLY A 547 -0.37 22.41 -0.21
C GLY A 547 0.27 21.10 0.23
N GLU A 548 1.47 20.82 -0.23
CA GLU A 548 2.26 19.64 0.12
C GLU A 548 3.74 19.99 0.20
N TYR A 549 4.37 19.60 1.28
CA TYR A 549 5.83 19.67 1.44
C TYR A 549 6.36 18.27 1.67
N CYS A 550 7.26 17.84 0.82
CA CYS A 550 7.96 16.55 0.90
C CYS A 550 9.45 16.78 1.13
N LYS A 551 10.01 16.04 2.09
CA LYS A 551 11.46 16.00 2.35
C LYS A 551 11.92 14.56 2.32
N ARG A 552 12.95 14.27 1.50
CA ARG A 552 13.58 12.95 1.36
C ARG A 552 15.07 13.03 1.66
N ASP A 553 15.58 12.07 2.42
CA ASP A 553 17.01 11.84 2.68
C ASP A 553 17.34 10.39 2.30
N TYR A 554 18.22 10.21 1.34
CA TYR A 554 18.67 8.91 0.86
C TYR A 554 20.16 8.78 1.04
N LYS A 555 20.59 7.71 1.71
CA LYS A 555 22.00 7.41 1.98
C LYS A 555 22.33 5.98 1.58
N ASN A 556 23.47 5.83 0.94
CA ASN A 556 24.05 4.54 0.62
C ASN A 556 25.51 4.49 1.07
N ARG A 557 25.93 3.32 1.58
CA ARG A 557 27.30 2.99 1.90
C ARG A 557 27.63 1.61 1.38
N ALA A 558 28.86 1.42 0.89
CA ALA A 558 29.33 0.17 0.29
C ALA A 558 30.75 -0.17 0.78
N TYR A 559 30.97 -1.45 1.03
CA TYR A 559 32.24 -1.98 1.51
C TYR A 559 32.56 -3.27 0.80
N TYR A 560 33.83 -3.41 0.37
CA TYR A 560 34.38 -4.64 -0.20
C TYR A 560 35.42 -5.24 0.70
N TYR A 561 35.61 -6.56 0.62
CA TYR A 561 36.76 -7.23 1.18
C TYR A 561 37.81 -7.43 0.09
N ARG A 562 39.06 -7.02 0.40
CA ARG A 562 40.23 -7.18 -0.45
C ARG A 562 41.30 -7.95 0.30
N PHE A 563 42.17 -8.64 -0.41
CA PHE A 563 43.22 -9.44 0.19
C PHE A 563 44.50 -9.41 -0.66
N TYR A 564 45.61 -9.60 0.01
CA TYR A 564 46.90 -9.78 -0.65
C TYR A 564 47.19 -11.28 -0.80
N GLU A 565 47.11 -11.83 -2.03
CA GLU A 565 47.11 -13.29 -2.27
C GLU A 565 48.38 -13.96 -1.70
N ASP A 566 49.53 -13.29 -1.83
CA ASP A 566 50.84 -13.77 -1.34
C ASP A 566 50.93 -13.87 0.19
N HIS A 567 50.07 -13.17 0.92
CA HIS A 567 50.03 -13.15 2.38
C HIS A 567 48.92 -14.05 2.97
N MET A 568 48.14 -14.67 2.09
CA MET A 568 47.08 -15.57 2.51
C MET A 568 47.54 -17.04 2.48
N PRO A 569 46.88 -17.92 3.27
CA PRO A 569 47.14 -19.33 3.22
C PRO A 569 46.96 -19.93 1.81
N ALA A 570 47.76 -20.93 1.47
CA ALA A 570 47.67 -21.58 0.15
C ALA A 570 46.20 -22.11 -0.08
N GLY A 571 45.65 -21.76 -1.23
CA GLY A 571 44.27 -22.12 -1.60
C GLY A 571 43.20 -21.26 -0.98
N PHE A 572 43.50 -20.18 -0.27
CA PHE A 572 42.56 -19.26 0.32
C PHE A 572 41.46 -18.78 -0.65
N ALA A 573 41.84 -18.36 -1.86
CA ALA A 573 40.91 -17.91 -2.88
C ALA A 573 39.90 -19.00 -3.33
N TYR A 574 40.18 -20.28 -3.09
CA TYR A 574 39.36 -21.42 -3.44
C TYR A 574 38.60 -22.03 -2.23
N GLU A 575 38.65 -21.36 -1.05
CA GLU A 575 37.94 -21.81 0.13
C GLU A 575 36.42 -21.74 -0.09
N PRO A 576 35.69 -22.87 -0.04
CA PRO A 576 34.26 -22.87 -0.35
C PRO A 576 33.38 -22.31 0.78
N VAL A 577 33.89 -22.29 2.02
CA VAL A 577 33.12 -21.87 3.21
C VAL A 577 33.48 -20.44 3.57
N VAL A 578 32.52 -19.53 3.45
CA VAL A 578 32.70 -18.08 3.70
C VAL A 578 33.21 -17.81 5.11
N GLU A 579 32.73 -18.57 6.08
CA GLU A 579 33.15 -18.43 7.47
C GLU A 579 34.63 -18.73 7.68
N ASN A 580 35.20 -19.61 6.89
CA ASN A 580 36.64 -19.89 6.93
C ASN A 580 37.45 -18.75 6.30
N ILE A 581 36.91 -18.07 5.29
CA ILE A 581 37.52 -16.88 4.70
C ILE A 581 37.54 -15.73 5.70
N LEU A 582 36.43 -15.51 6.40
CA LEU A 582 36.20 -14.39 7.31
C LEU A 582 36.56 -14.74 8.78
N GLN A 583 37.55 -15.60 8.99
CA GLN A 583 38.10 -15.88 10.34
C GLN A 583 39.06 -14.78 10.79
N ALA A 584 39.16 -14.61 12.11
CA ALA A 584 39.94 -13.52 12.70
C ALA A 584 41.42 -13.55 12.32
N GLU A 585 42.01 -14.73 12.14
CA GLU A 585 43.40 -14.93 11.72
C GLU A 585 43.70 -14.48 10.28
N ASN A 586 42.69 -14.42 9.44
CA ASN A 586 42.81 -13.97 8.05
C ASN A 586 42.79 -12.45 7.94
N PHE A 587 42.33 -11.74 8.97
CA PHE A 587 42.26 -10.27 8.94
C PHE A 587 43.60 -9.62 9.27
N GLY A 588 43.97 -8.59 8.51
CA GLY A 588 45.15 -7.77 8.71
C GLY A 588 45.31 -6.75 7.60
N ALA A 589 46.06 -5.69 7.85
CA ALA A 589 46.29 -4.63 6.87
C ALA A 589 47.03 -5.16 5.60
N ASP A 590 47.81 -6.21 5.77
CA ASP A 590 48.55 -6.92 4.72
C ASP A 590 47.94 -8.27 4.33
N LYS A 591 46.75 -8.60 4.85
CA LYS A 591 46.04 -9.85 4.57
C LYS A 591 44.65 -9.55 3.97
N LEU A 592 43.57 -10.04 4.61
CA LEU A 592 42.21 -9.70 4.26
C LEU A 592 41.79 -8.43 5.02
N TYR A 593 41.40 -7.41 4.31
CA TYR A 593 40.99 -6.14 4.88
C TYR A 593 39.73 -5.60 4.22
N LEU A 594 39.02 -4.73 4.95
CA LEU A 594 37.83 -4.05 4.46
C LEU A 594 38.25 -2.78 3.70
N TYR A 595 37.70 -2.59 2.53
CA TYR A 595 37.85 -1.39 1.71
C TYR A 595 36.52 -0.64 1.66
N ASP A 596 36.54 0.65 2.05
CA ASP A 596 35.38 1.53 1.94
C ASP A 596 35.26 2.02 0.48
N ASP A 597 34.27 1.51 -0.22
CA ASP A 597 33.92 1.90 -1.60
C ASP A 597 32.71 2.83 -1.61
N THR A 598 32.42 3.48 -0.49
CA THR A 598 31.30 4.42 -0.41
C THR A 598 31.51 5.59 -1.34
N ASP A 599 30.71 5.67 -2.39
CA ASP A 599 30.62 6.87 -3.22
C ASP A 599 29.51 7.78 -2.70
N ASN A 600 29.91 8.94 -2.13
CA ASN A 600 28.94 9.91 -1.62
C ASN A 600 27.95 10.39 -2.69
N LYS A 601 28.32 10.35 -3.99
CA LYS A 601 27.41 10.65 -5.11
C LYS A 601 26.22 9.71 -5.18
N ASN A 602 26.30 8.53 -4.56
CA ASN A 602 25.19 7.59 -4.45
C ASN A 602 24.18 7.95 -3.33
N SER A 603 24.38 9.09 -2.69
CA SER A 603 23.48 9.67 -1.69
C SER A 603 22.89 10.98 -2.20
N TYR A 604 21.69 11.33 -1.78
CA TYR A 604 21.06 12.60 -2.13
C TYR A 604 20.05 13.04 -1.06
N LYS A 605 19.71 14.34 -1.07
CA LYS A 605 18.59 14.92 -0.34
C LYS A 605 17.66 15.63 -1.31
N GLY A 606 16.38 15.61 -1.01
CA GLY A 606 15.38 16.28 -1.83
C GLY A 606 14.32 16.99 -1.00
N ASN A 607 13.93 18.18 -1.44
CA ASN A 607 12.79 18.92 -0.93
C ASN A 607 11.85 19.22 -2.09
N ASN A 608 10.56 19.07 -1.90
CA ASN A 608 9.55 19.39 -2.92
C ASN A 608 8.38 20.11 -2.26
N LEU A 609 8.08 21.31 -2.73
CA LEU A 609 6.94 22.11 -2.32
C LEU A 609 5.96 22.20 -3.49
N LEU A 610 4.74 21.74 -3.28
CA LEU A 610 3.63 21.83 -4.23
C LEU A 610 2.50 22.64 -3.59
N TYR A 611 2.02 23.65 -4.26
CA TYR A 611 0.78 24.33 -3.89
C TYR A 611 -0.11 24.49 -5.11
N ALA A 612 -1.41 24.39 -4.86
CA ALA A 612 -2.42 24.39 -5.91
C ALA A 612 -3.70 25.04 -5.47
N ALA A 613 -4.41 25.58 -6.47
CA ALA A 613 -5.78 26.04 -6.32
C ALA A 613 -6.62 25.54 -7.48
N TYR A 614 -7.91 25.31 -7.26
CA TYR A 614 -8.80 24.88 -8.32
C TYR A 614 -10.18 25.51 -8.21
N LEU A 615 -10.84 25.57 -9.37
CA LEU A 615 -12.24 25.93 -9.52
C LEU A 615 -12.91 24.95 -10.47
N ALA A 616 -14.08 24.44 -10.09
CA ALA A 616 -14.84 23.49 -10.89
C ALA A 616 -16.35 23.73 -10.76
N LEU A 617 -17.08 23.48 -11.85
CA LEU A 617 -18.52 23.60 -11.92
C LEU A 617 -19.11 22.24 -12.31
N ASN A 618 -20.09 21.76 -11.54
CA ASN A 618 -20.87 20.58 -11.83
C ASN A 618 -22.30 21.01 -12.21
N ILE A 619 -22.72 20.66 -13.41
CA ILE A 619 -24.02 21.03 -13.97
C ILE A 619 -24.80 19.75 -14.30
N PRO A 620 -25.62 19.25 -13.37
CA PRO A 620 -26.60 18.22 -13.69
C PRO A 620 -27.77 18.85 -14.47
N TRP A 621 -28.06 18.35 -15.67
CA TRP A 621 -29.16 18.83 -16.50
C TRP A 621 -29.88 17.67 -17.20
N GLN A 622 -31.07 17.35 -16.72
CA GLN A 622 -31.86 16.22 -17.21
C GLN A 622 -31.04 14.89 -17.21
N ARG A 623 -30.74 14.37 -18.39
CA ARG A 623 -29.96 13.14 -18.56
C ARG A 623 -28.44 13.39 -18.66
N PHE A 624 -28.04 14.66 -18.75
CA PHE A 624 -26.64 15.05 -18.82
C PHE A 624 -26.11 15.46 -17.46
N ASN A 625 -24.84 15.23 -17.23
CA ASN A 625 -24.08 15.89 -16.18
C ASN A 625 -22.73 16.33 -16.76
N VAL A 626 -22.43 17.62 -16.64
CA VAL A 626 -21.18 18.22 -17.10
C VAL A 626 -20.39 18.68 -15.88
N TYR A 627 -19.20 18.12 -15.70
CA TYR A 627 -18.27 18.53 -14.66
C TYR A 627 -17.00 19.06 -15.31
N ALA A 628 -16.75 20.36 -15.20
CA ALA A 628 -15.64 21.04 -15.84
C ALA A 628 -14.94 21.99 -14.86
N GLY A 629 -13.64 22.17 -15.03
CA GLY A 629 -12.87 23.10 -14.22
C GLY A 629 -11.40 23.16 -14.59
N VAL A 630 -10.68 23.95 -13.81
CA VAL A 630 -9.24 24.15 -13.98
C VAL A 630 -8.55 24.07 -12.63
N ARG A 631 -7.37 23.48 -12.62
CA ARG A 631 -6.44 23.44 -11.51
C ARG A 631 -5.15 24.15 -11.91
N LEU A 632 -4.66 25.03 -11.06
CA LEU A 632 -3.35 25.65 -11.12
C LEU A 632 -2.45 24.94 -10.12
N GLU A 633 -1.28 24.51 -10.53
CA GLU A 633 -0.24 23.96 -9.65
C GLU A 633 1.08 24.69 -9.86
N ASN A 634 1.72 25.05 -8.74
CA ASN A 634 3.11 25.45 -8.71
C ASN A 634 3.91 24.42 -7.92
N ARG A 635 5.01 23.95 -8.47
CA ARG A 635 5.91 22.99 -7.86
C ARG A 635 7.33 23.53 -7.87
N ASN A 636 7.95 23.54 -6.69
CA ASN A 636 9.35 23.90 -6.50
C ASN A 636 10.06 22.70 -5.86
N MET A 637 10.95 22.07 -6.61
CA MET A 637 11.72 20.93 -6.14
C MET A 637 13.22 21.27 -6.16
N THR A 638 13.87 21.10 -5.01
CA THR A 638 15.32 21.22 -4.86
C THR A 638 15.92 19.85 -4.62
N LEU A 639 16.88 19.45 -5.42
CA LEU A 639 17.67 18.24 -5.25
C LEU A 639 19.10 18.59 -4.89
N THR A 640 19.55 18.14 -3.72
CA THR A 640 20.93 18.24 -3.26
C THR A 640 21.66 16.96 -3.62
N ASN A 641 22.49 16.98 -4.67
CA ASN A 641 23.40 15.90 -5.06
C ASN A 641 24.78 16.12 -4.45
N TYR A 642 25.46 15.03 -4.12
CA TYR A 642 26.88 15.09 -3.77
C TYR A 642 27.72 14.94 -5.02
N ILE A 643 28.71 15.82 -5.20
CA ILE A 643 29.55 15.93 -6.40
C ILE A 643 30.95 15.34 -6.25
N SER A 644 31.33 14.96 -5.03
CA SER A 644 32.59 14.29 -4.71
C SER A 644 32.32 12.89 -4.19
N SER A 645 33.10 11.92 -4.62
CA SER A 645 33.02 10.54 -4.13
C SER A 645 33.47 10.44 -2.66
N ASN A 646 34.53 11.16 -2.30
CA ASN A 646 35.23 11.01 -1.02
C ASN A 646 34.93 12.14 -0.01
N ALA A 647 34.15 13.16 -0.40
CA ALA A 647 33.80 14.29 0.45
C ALA A 647 32.32 14.66 0.29
N TRP A 648 31.70 15.11 1.37
CA TRP A 648 30.30 15.55 1.40
C TRP A 648 30.13 16.95 0.78
N ILE A 649 30.71 17.17 -0.40
CA ILE A 649 30.54 18.41 -1.18
C ILE A 649 29.27 18.26 -1.98
N SER A 650 28.30 19.15 -1.76
CA SER A 650 26.98 19.09 -2.40
C SER A 650 26.78 20.21 -3.43
N LYS A 651 25.86 19.95 -4.34
CA LYS A 651 25.35 20.93 -5.32
C LYS A 651 23.83 20.80 -5.38
N ASP A 652 23.13 21.91 -5.23
CA ASP A 652 21.69 21.98 -5.39
C ASP A 652 21.30 22.17 -6.85
N THR A 653 20.20 21.56 -7.25
CA THR A 653 19.57 21.71 -8.55
C THR A 653 18.07 21.93 -8.33
N ASP A 654 17.56 23.03 -8.88
CA ASP A 654 16.17 23.43 -8.72
C ASP A 654 15.34 23.10 -9.97
N PHE A 655 14.11 22.66 -9.75
CA PHE A 655 13.14 22.33 -10.79
C PHE A 655 11.81 23.03 -10.44
N ASP A 656 11.52 24.15 -11.10
CA ASP A 656 10.35 24.96 -10.83
C ASP A 656 9.39 24.93 -12.02
N ASN A 657 8.12 24.67 -11.74
CA ASN A 657 7.08 24.60 -12.77
C ASN A 657 5.76 25.18 -12.25
N THR A 658 5.13 26.02 -13.08
CA THR A 658 3.77 26.52 -12.86
C THR A 658 2.90 26.12 -14.05
N ASP A 659 1.83 25.38 -13.78
CA ASP A 659 1.02 24.77 -14.84
C ASP A 659 -0.47 24.86 -14.58
N PHE A 660 -1.24 24.97 -15.68
CA PHE A 660 -2.70 24.88 -15.69
C PHE A 660 -3.15 23.52 -16.20
N PHE A 661 -4.12 22.93 -15.51
CA PHE A 661 -4.68 21.63 -15.80
C PHE A 661 -6.20 21.72 -15.98
N PRO A 662 -6.69 22.03 -17.19
CA PRO A 662 -8.11 21.98 -17.50
C PRO A 662 -8.59 20.54 -17.58
N SER A 663 -9.85 20.30 -17.16
CA SER A 663 -10.51 19.01 -17.32
C SER A 663 -12.02 19.18 -17.50
N VAL A 664 -12.59 18.29 -18.33
CA VAL A 664 -14.02 18.20 -18.61
C VAL A 664 -14.45 16.75 -18.58
N ASN A 665 -15.48 16.46 -17.80
CA ASN A 665 -16.10 15.16 -17.72
C ASN A 665 -17.59 15.32 -18.04
N VAL A 666 -18.09 14.60 -19.04
CA VAL A 666 -19.48 14.63 -19.47
C VAL A 666 -20.07 13.24 -19.29
N SER A 667 -21.20 13.13 -18.64
CA SER A 667 -21.95 11.88 -18.55
C SER A 667 -23.36 12.05 -19.10
N TYR A 668 -23.84 11.02 -19.81
CA TYR A 668 -25.18 10.95 -20.38
C TYR A 668 -25.86 9.66 -19.99
N ASN A 669 -26.98 9.76 -19.27
CA ASN A 669 -27.82 8.62 -18.90
C ASN A 669 -28.69 8.22 -20.08
N LEU A 670 -28.31 7.18 -20.83
CA LEU A 670 -29.12 6.61 -21.91
C LEU A 670 -30.43 6.08 -21.37
N THR A 671 -30.34 5.32 -20.29
CA THR A 671 -31.43 4.76 -19.50
C THR A 671 -31.03 4.78 -18.03
N ASP A 672 -31.92 4.42 -17.11
CA ASP A 672 -31.59 4.28 -15.70
C ASP A 672 -30.49 3.22 -15.42
N LYS A 673 -30.29 2.30 -16.37
CA LYS A 673 -29.32 1.20 -16.28
C LYS A 673 -28.09 1.39 -17.19
N GLN A 674 -28.06 2.41 -18.04
CA GLN A 674 -26.98 2.64 -19.01
C GLN A 674 -26.50 4.08 -18.99
N LEU A 675 -25.20 4.25 -18.84
CA LEU A 675 -24.54 5.54 -18.75
C LEU A 675 -23.34 5.57 -19.72
N ILE A 676 -23.23 6.64 -20.51
CA ILE A 676 -22.05 6.94 -21.31
C ILE A 676 -21.28 8.06 -20.63
N ARG A 677 -19.96 7.94 -20.57
CA ARG A 677 -19.07 8.99 -20.10
C ARG A 677 -18.03 9.31 -21.14
N PHE A 678 -17.75 10.61 -21.24
CA PHE A 678 -16.62 11.15 -21.96
C PHE A 678 -15.83 12.04 -21.00
N ALA A 679 -14.51 11.90 -21.00
CA ALA A 679 -13.61 12.70 -20.19
C ALA A 679 -12.43 13.19 -21.03
N TYR A 680 -12.09 14.45 -20.86
CA TYR A 680 -10.91 15.08 -21.44
C TYR A 680 -10.20 15.89 -20.35
N GLY A 681 -8.86 15.85 -20.32
CA GLY A 681 -8.09 16.69 -19.43
C GLY A 681 -6.60 16.60 -19.68
N LYS A 682 -5.89 17.62 -19.20
CA LYS A 682 -4.43 17.66 -19.14
C LYS A 682 -3.95 17.09 -17.81
N SER A 683 -2.94 16.27 -17.83
CA SER A 683 -2.19 15.78 -16.67
C SER A 683 -0.70 15.92 -16.91
N VAL A 684 0.11 15.69 -15.90
CA VAL A 684 1.55 15.79 -15.97
C VAL A 684 2.18 14.56 -15.31
N ASN A 685 3.34 14.18 -15.80
CA ASN A 685 4.22 13.25 -15.13
C ASN A 685 5.55 13.97 -14.89
N ARG A 686 5.80 14.30 -13.62
CA ARG A 686 6.94 15.08 -13.19
C ARG A 686 8.10 14.15 -12.83
N GLN A 687 9.30 14.63 -13.03
CA GLN A 687 10.52 13.94 -12.59
C GLN A 687 10.54 13.80 -11.07
N GLU A 688 11.09 12.68 -10.60
CA GLU A 688 11.23 12.34 -9.20
C GLU A 688 12.68 12.48 -8.74
N PHE A 689 12.90 12.63 -7.43
CA PHE A 689 14.25 12.81 -6.86
C PHE A 689 15.24 11.78 -7.38
N ARG A 690 14.87 10.50 -7.37
CA ARG A 690 15.73 9.40 -7.81
C ARG A 690 16.06 9.46 -9.31
N GLU A 691 15.09 9.88 -10.13
CA GLU A 691 15.23 9.91 -11.59
C GLU A 691 16.15 11.01 -12.08
N VAL A 692 16.32 12.09 -11.30
CA VAL A 692 17.23 13.20 -11.62
C VAL A 692 18.47 13.23 -10.74
N SER A 693 18.61 12.27 -9.79
CA SER A 693 19.79 12.20 -8.93
C SER A 693 21.00 11.60 -9.69
N SER A 694 22.19 11.95 -9.24
CA SER A 694 23.45 11.37 -9.75
C SER A 694 23.71 9.96 -9.21
N SER A 695 22.92 9.48 -8.25
CA SER A 695 23.20 8.22 -7.58
C SER A 695 23.06 7.01 -8.51
N VAL A 696 23.92 6.02 -8.31
CA VAL A 696 23.95 4.76 -9.03
C VAL A 696 23.65 3.63 -8.02
N TYR A 697 22.92 2.62 -8.42
CA TYR A 697 22.80 1.38 -7.66
C TYR A 697 22.83 0.16 -8.59
N GLU A 698 23.38 -0.92 -8.11
CA GLU A 698 23.38 -2.21 -8.80
C GLU A 698 22.10 -2.98 -8.50
N ASP A 699 21.38 -3.36 -9.56
CA ASP A 699 20.22 -4.24 -9.46
C ASP A 699 20.68 -5.70 -9.57
N PHE A 700 20.60 -6.43 -8.45
CA PHE A 700 21.01 -7.83 -8.37
C PHE A 700 20.21 -8.75 -9.32
N GLU A 701 18.94 -8.45 -9.55
CA GLU A 701 18.07 -9.29 -10.37
C GLU A 701 18.28 -9.00 -11.86
N LEU A 702 18.42 -7.72 -12.22
CA LEU A 702 18.62 -7.28 -13.60
C LEU A 702 20.08 -7.30 -14.05
N PHE A 703 21.02 -7.46 -13.13
CA PHE A 703 22.45 -7.43 -13.43
C PHE A 703 22.87 -6.17 -14.19
N SER A 704 22.44 -5.03 -13.68
CA SER A 704 22.65 -3.72 -14.32
C SER A 704 22.72 -2.58 -13.32
N ASP A 705 23.52 -1.56 -13.67
CA ASP A 705 23.57 -0.30 -12.96
C ASP A 705 22.44 0.62 -13.42
N VAL A 706 21.74 1.19 -12.46
CA VAL A 706 20.65 2.15 -12.69
C VAL A 706 21.10 3.53 -12.21
N LYS A 707 21.09 4.52 -13.11
CA LYS A 707 21.47 5.90 -12.85
C LYS A 707 20.37 6.87 -13.26
N GLY A 708 20.19 7.95 -12.52
CA GLY A 708 19.26 9.03 -12.87
C GLY A 708 19.77 9.92 -14.00
N ASN A 709 18.86 10.65 -14.64
CA ASN A 709 19.16 11.63 -15.67
C ASN A 709 18.72 13.03 -15.20
N PRO A 710 19.62 13.95 -14.87
CA PRO A 710 19.29 15.29 -14.37
C PRO A 710 18.61 16.19 -15.41
N ASP A 711 18.67 15.84 -16.70
CA ASP A 711 18.08 16.63 -17.80
C ASP A 711 16.63 16.27 -18.10
N LEU A 712 16.00 15.38 -17.29
CA LEU A 712 14.61 15.02 -17.46
C LEU A 712 13.70 16.22 -17.29
N LYS A 713 12.72 16.35 -18.19
CA LYS A 713 11.68 17.38 -18.17
C LYS A 713 10.33 16.77 -17.83
N PRO A 714 9.36 17.57 -17.28
CA PRO A 714 8.01 17.11 -17.10
C PRO A 714 7.38 16.65 -18.42
N ALA A 715 6.67 15.53 -18.41
CA ALA A 715 5.88 15.06 -19.54
C ALA A 715 4.42 15.48 -19.37
N TYR A 716 3.88 16.25 -20.31
CA TYR A 716 2.48 16.65 -20.32
C TYR A 716 1.66 15.66 -21.14
N ILE A 717 0.56 15.23 -20.56
CA ILE A 717 -0.27 14.16 -21.11
C ILE A 717 -1.70 14.66 -21.25
N TYR A 718 -2.26 14.51 -22.46
CA TYR A 718 -3.67 14.80 -22.74
C TYR A 718 -4.44 13.50 -22.70
N VAL A 719 -5.33 13.38 -21.71
CA VAL A 719 -6.11 12.15 -21.47
C VAL A 719 -7.48 12.29 -22.07
N THR A 720 -7.84 11.36 -22.93
CA THR A 720 -9.19 11.23 -23.49
C THR A 720 -9.74 9.85 -23.14
N ASN A 721 -10.89 9.79 -22.48
CA ASN A 721 -11.55 8.55 -22.10
C ASN A 721 -13.00 8.56 -22.58
N GLY A 722 -13.42 7.49 -23.29
CA GLY A 722 -14.82 7.23 -23.60
C GLY A 722 -15.22 5.89 -22.98
N ILE A 723 -16.23 5.86 -22.13
CA ILE A 723 -16.68 4.65 -21.44
C ILE A 723 -18.20 4.56 -21.50
N ARG A 724 -18.71 3.38 -21.88
CA ARG A 724 -20.11 2.98 -21.72
C ARG A 724 -20.22 2.07 -20.50
N LEU A 725 -20.95 2.50 -19.48
CA LEU A 725 -21.32 1.68 -18.33
C LEU A 725 -22.71 1.10 -18.55
N VAL A 726 -22.83 -0.22 -18.42
CA VAL A 726 -24.10 -0.94 -18.48
C VAL A 726 -24.25 -1.64 -17.14
N ALA A 727 -25.23 -1.25 -16.33
CA ALA A 727 -25.60 -1.99 -15.14
C ALA A 727 -26.50 -3.16 -15.55
N ASN A 728 -25.96 -4.35 -15.67
CA ASN A 728 -26.71 -5.59 -15.88
C ASN A 728 -27.03 -6.25 -14.54
N ARG A 729 -28.10 -7.04 -14.51
CA ARG A 729 -28.56 -7.80 -13.33
C ARG A 729 -27.56 -8.84 -12.80
N TYR A 730 -26.39 -9.01 -13.45
CA TYR A 730 -25.42 -10.08 -13.16
C TYR A 730 -24.04 -9.58 -12.69
N LEU A 731 -23.96 -8.39 -12.11
CA LEU A 731 -22.73 -7.93 -11.42
C LEU A 731 -22.95 -7.83 -9.92
#